data_8f502f12942154d9c68b084c0098a9da
#
_entry.id   8f502f12942154d9c68b084c0098a9da
#
_cell.length_a   1.000
_cell.length_b   1.000
_cell.length_c   1.000
_cell.angle_alpha   90.00
_cell.angle_beta   90.00
_cell.angle_gamma   90.00
#
_symmetry.space_group_name_H-M   'P 1'
#
loop_
_entity.id
_entity.type
_entity.pdbx_description
1 polymer ?
#
loop_
_entity_poly.entity_id
_entity_poly.type
_entity_poly.pdbx_seq_one_letter_code
_entity_poly.pdbx_strand_id
1 'polypeptide(L)'
;MKNYRRLFKFLKGKYHWLVMSLLMVVIVQTLEFITPLLVKVVLDDCIMGIEYSWVEVRNSGKQTVKYQDRYFIQERYLTTDAEVIKEVSIVLSKNGFYFVEDSIIDGTKSIKKTDSGYELKITNKTEEKTYEAIKISKDEVFAFYKPMFPTIITYIVLIFFKTVIVIACNFFKAFTINKVINYLANAGRTAALRSVEHLPISVFESEPAGKTASRITHDVDGMIIMYRQLINLFASVALSFIFAYVGMFYLNYKLALLTFFCYPFVYLWIRFFLKKLKTIAVKVNESRSMLTAKTNEVINGIQILQIFNFKKQTVEEFDKINDDYRKEQLKDVKLGITLGWNMINIIRSLITTIIVVYFGLQYLNFSGIVITAGLIYAYNQYLTKIIEPVNIIFTQISSFEHSHVQIDRIHKLIEGKQEDDTKTLIPRYRGDVKFDNIWFSYVDKEYVLKGVSIDIKAGQFVGLVGHTGSGKSSMMNLLLRFYDLTDPLSGKITVDGMDIAQIPKRTYREHIGIVLQEPIMIRGTIADNIRFGKEGVSDEQIIEVLKEMGGYRIIKKFPNGINQEISRNGVNMSAGEKQIISLARAIIHDPAILIMDEATSHIDTETEEIVKQSLNVACKGRTTIVIAHRLSTVFDADKIFVLDHGLKVEEGTHQELVKLNGVYANIYRSQVANIQNLKTLEK
;
A
#
# COMPACT_ATOMS: atom_id res chain seq x y z
N MET A 1 -14.38 -9.77 1.55
CA MET A 1 -15.50 -8.87 1.10
C MET A 1 -15.57 -7.55 1.87
N LYS A 2 -15.38 -7.54 3.21
CA LYS A 2 -15.46 -6.32 4.03
C LYS A 2 -14.50 -5.20 3.56
N ASN A 3 -13.23 -5.53 3.26
CA ASN A 3 -12.22 -4.55 2.82
C ASN A 3 -12.51 -3.92 1.45
N TYR A 4 -13.10 -4.67 0.53
CA TYR A 4 -13.50 -4.12 -0.78
C TYR A 4 -14.58 -3.04 -0.64
N ARG A 5 -15.61 -3.30 0.18
CA ARG A 5 -16.68 -2.34 0.45
C ARG A 5 -16.16 -1.06 1.08
N ARG A 6 -15.14 -1.18 1.95
CA ARG A 6 -14.46 -0.05 2.60
C ARG A 6 -13.67 0.80 1.60
N LEU A 7 -12.94 0.15 0.67
CA LEU A 7 -12.21 0.83 -0.41
C LEU A 7 -13.14 1.69 -1.28
N PHE A 8 -14.30 1.14 -1.68
CA PHE A 8 -15.28 1.88 -2.48
C PHE A 8 -15.90 3.07 -1.75
N LYS A 9 -15.94 3.06 -0.41
CA LYS A 9 -16.42 4.20 0.37
C LYS A 9 -15.58 5.48 0.14
N PHE A 10 -14.27 5.33 -0.06
CA PHE A 10 -13.37 6.46 -0.36
C PHE A 10 -13.56 7.04 -1.76
N LEU A 11 -14.23 6.32 -2.67
CA LEU A 11 -14.50 6.78 -4.05
C LEU A 11 -15.80 7.58 -4.19
N LYS A 12 -16.49 7.88 -3.10
CA LYS A 12 -17.77 8.62 -3.13
C LYS A 12 -17.59 9.94 -3.90
N GLY A 13 -18.43 10.15 -4.94
CA GLY A 13 -18.38 11.31 -5.84
C GLY A 13 -17.41 11.20 -7.02
N LYS A 14 -16.60 10.11 -7.14
CA LYS A 14 -15.63 9.93 -8.24
C LYS A 14 -15.84 8.63 -9.03
N TYR A 15 -17.01 8.00 -8.91
CA TYR A 15 -17.33 6.74 -9.59
C TYR A 15 -17.28 6.83 -11.12
N HIS A 16 -17.52 8.02 -11.70
CA HIS A 16 -17.43 8.23 -13.15
C HIS A 16 -16.06 7.87 -13.73
N TRP A 17 -14.95 8.13 -13.01
CA TRP A 17 -13.63 7.73 -13.46
C TRP A 17 -13.43 6.21 -13.42
N LEU A 18 -14.02 5.53 -12.43
CA LEU A 18 -14.04 4.07 -12.37
C LEU A 18 -14.80 3.47 -13.55
N VAL A 19 -16.02 3.97 -13.82
CA VAL A 19 -16.85 3.52 -14.95
C VAL A 19 -16.12 3.75 -16.27
N MET A 20 -15.49 4.91 -16.43
CA MET A 20 -14.71 5.21 -17.64
C MET A 20 -13.51 4.27 -17.83
N SER A 21 -12.81 3.92 -16.73
CA SER A 21 -11.72 2.95 -16.82
C SER A 21 -12.20 1.55 -17.21
N LEU A 22 -13.32 1.10 -16.65
CA LEU A 22 -13.93 -0.19 -17.00
C LEU A 22 -14.42 -0.22 -18.44
N LEU A 23 -15.02 0.86 -18.92
CA LEU A 23 -15.43 1.00 -20.31
C LEU A 23 -14.25 0.88 -21.27
N MET A 24 -13.12 1.56 -20.95
CA MET A 24 -11.89 1.42 -21.74
C MET A 24 -11.34 -0.02 -21.73
N VAL A 25 -11.45 -0.73 -20.61
CA VAL A 25 -11.07 -2.15 -20.54
C VAL A 25 -11.93 -2.97 -21.51
N VAL A 26 -13.26 -2.77 -21.52
CA VAL A 26 -14.17 -3.48 -22.42
C VAL A 26 -13.82 -3.21 -23.89
N ILE A 27 -13.61 -1.94 -24.25
CA ILE A 27 -13.26 -1.55 -25.63
C ILE A 27 -11.94 -2.24 -26.05
N VAL A 28 -10.90 -2.15 -25.22
CA VAL A 28 -9.60 -2.78 -25.51
C VAL A 28 -9.75 -4.29 -25.70
N GLN A 29 -10.45 -4.98 -24.78
CA GLN A 29 -10.65 -6.42 -24.89
C GLN A 29 -11.45 -6.84 -26.12
N THR A 30 -12.46 -6.06 -26.50
CA THR A 30 -13.24 -6.30 -27.73
C THR A 30 -12.37 -6.15 -28.97
N LEU A 31 -11.56 -5.09 -29.05
CA LEU A 31 -10.67 -4.87 -30.18
C LEU A 31 -9.56 -5.93 -30.27
N GLU A 32 -9.04 -6.36 -29.13
CA GLU A 32 -8.05 -7.44 -29.04
C GLU A 32 -8.64 -8.83 -29.40
N PHE A 33 -9.93 -9.04 -29.15
CA PHE A 33 -10.64 -10.25 -29.54
C PHE A 33 -10.70 -10.44 -31.06
N ILE A 34 -10.87 -9.35 -31.81
CA ILE A 34 -11.01 -9.38 -33.28
C ILE A 34 -9.67 -9.71 -33.98
N THR A 35 -8.52 -9.45 -33.33
CA THR A 35 -7.18 -9.60 -33.95
C THR A 35 -6.91 -11.01 -34.52
N PRO A 36 -7.10 -12.11 -33.75
CA PRO A 36 -6.86 -13.45 -34.29
C PRO A 36 -7.75 -13.80 -35.49
N LEU A 37 -8.97 -13.26 -35.52
CA LEU A 37 -9.89 -13.48 -36.64
C LEU A 37 -9.43 -12.73 -37.92
N LEU A 38 -8.98 -11.48 -37.78
CA LEU A 38 -8.45 -10.72 -38.91
C LEU A 38 -7.20 -11.41 -39.50
N VAL A 39 -6.28 -11.84 -38.62
CA VAL A 39 -5.08 -12.56 -39.07
C VAL A 39 -5.44 -13.89 -39.70
N LYS A 40 -6.47 -14.60 -39.18
CA LYS A 40 -6.99 -15.83 -39.81
C LYS A 40 -7.40 -15.57 -41.24
N VAL A 41 -8.20 -14.51 -41.48
CA VAL A 41 -8.66 -14.17 -42.85
C VAL A 41 -7.46 -13.85 -43.75
N VAL A 42 -6.48 -13.09 -43.28
CA VAL A 42 -5.26 -12.82 -44.07
C VAL A 42 -4.50 -14.09 -44.43
N LEU A 43 -4.35 -15.01 -43.47
CA LEU A 43 -3.64 -16.27 -43.70
C LEU A 43 -4.41 -17.19 -44.67
N ASP A 44 -5.72 -17.36 -44.44
CA ASP A 44 -6.53 -18.33 -45.18
C ASP A 44 -6.93 -17.80 -46.57
N ASP A 45 -7.44 -16.58 -46.64
CA ASP A 45 -8.02 -16.03 -47.87
C ASP A 45 -6.99 -15.33 -48.76
N CYS A 46 -5.91 -14.80 -48.18
CA CYS A 46 -4.94 -14.04 -48.94
C CYS A 46 -3.63 -14.81 -49.20
N ILE A 47 -3.08 -15.48 -48.19
CA ILE A 47 -1.81 -16.18 -48.35
C ILE A 47 -2.01 -17.59 -48.89
N MET A 48 -2.87 -18.38 -48.21
CA MET A 48 -3.18 -19.75 -48.67
C MET A 48 -4.24 -19.78 -49.77
N GLY A 49 -4.98 -18.69 -49.94
CA GLY A 49 -6.02 -18.56 -50.92
C GLY A 49 -5.54 -18.66 -52.38
N ILE A 50 -4.24 -18.66 -52.64
CA ILE A 50 -3.65 -18.98 -53.96
C ILE A 50 -4.02 -20.42 -54.41
N GLU A 51 -4.26 -21.34 -53.50
CA GLU A 51 -4.66 -22.72 -53.75
C GLU A 51 -6.18 -22.88 -54.01
N TYR A 52 -6.97 -21.82 -53.93
CA TYR A 52 -8.39 -21.89 -54.29
C TYR A 52 -8.52 -22.09 -55.85
N SER A 53 -9.68 -22.57 -56.29
CA SER A 53 -9.94 -22.83 -57.70
C SER A 53 -9.73 -21.59 -58.56
N TRP A 54 -9.00 -21.76 -59.64
CA TRP A 54 -8.79 -20.75 -60.66
C TRP A 54 -9.51 -21.20 -61.95
N VAL A 55 -9.97 -20.27 -62.71
CA VAL A 55 -10.61 -20.54 -64.00
C VAL A 55 -9.94 -19.73 -65.12
N GLU A 56 -9.75 -20.37 -66.26
CA GLU A 56 -9.30 -19.70 -67.47
C GLU A 56 -10.46 -18.92 -68.09
N VAL A 57 -10.20 -17.64 -68.43
CA VAL A 57 -11.19 -16.74 -69.03
C VAL A 57 -10.66 -16.11 -70.33
N ARG A 58 -11.56 -15.82 -71.29
CA ARG A 58 -11.18 -15.24 -72.61
C ARG A 58 -10.68 -13.81 -72.50
N ASN A 59 -11.20 -13.00 -71.60
CA ASN A 59 -10.99 -11.58 -71.59
C ASN A 59 -10.21 -11.15 -70.34
N SER A 60 -9.32 -10.13 -70.48
CA SER A 60 -8.64 -9.54 -69.33
C SER A 60 -9.59 -8.68 -68.51
N GLY A 61 -9.59 -8.86 -67.17
CA GLY A 61 -10.34 -8.06 -66.22
C GLY A 61 -9.45 -7.52 -65.09
N LYS A 62 -10.04 -6.73 -64.16
CA LYS A 62 -9.29 -6.10 -63.06
C LYS A 62 -8.57 -7.09 -62.12
N GLN A 63 -9.04 -8.34 -62.05
CA GLN A 63 -8.51 -9.36 -61.13
C GLN A 63 -7.97 -10.58 -61.88
N THR A 64 -7.78 -10.47 -63.19
CA THR A 64 -7.19 -11.53 -64.03
C THR A 64 -5.69 -11.49 -63.97
N VAL A 65 -5.10 -12.67 -64.00
CA VAL A 65 -3.63 -12.89 -64.06
C VAL A 65 -3.29 -13.44 -65.44
N LYS A 66 -2.32 -12.81 -66.12
CA LYS A 66 -1.81 -13.34 -67.36
C LYS A 66 -0.67 -14.32 -67.09
N TYR A 67 -0.83 -15.59 -67.56
CA TYR A 67 0.20 -16.64 -67.51
C TYR A 67 0.18 -17.43 -68.82
N GLN A 68 1.35 -17.59 -69.41
CA GLN A 68 1.53 -18.29 -70.74
C GLN A 68 0.54 -17.78 -71.84
N ASP A 69 0.41 -16.45 -71.94
CA ASP A 69 -0.54 -15.77 -72.85
C ASP A 69 -2.03 -16.08 -72.66
N ARG A 70 -2.40 -16.71 -71.55
CA ARG A 70 -3.79 -17.00 -71.14
C ARG A 70 -4.16 -16.15 -69.90
N TYR A 71 -5.45 -15.91 -69.69
CA TYR A 71 -5.92 -15.14 -68.54
C TYR A 71 -6.64 -16.06 -67.54
N PHE A 72 -6.28 -15.90 -66.27
CA PHE A 72 -6.82 -16.71 -65.17
C PHE A 72 -7.41 -15.78 -64.12
N ILE A 73 -8.57 -16.18 -63.53
CA ILE A 73 -9.17 -15.51 -62.41
C ILE A 73 -9.57 -16.52 -61.34
N GLN A 74 -9.51 -16.14 -60.10
CA GLN A 74 -10.05 -17.04 -59.02
C GLN A 74 -11.54 -17.13 -59.15
N GLU A 75 -12.10 -18.30 -58.97
CA GLU A 75 -13.56 -18.56 -59.02
C GLU A 75 -14.39 -17.60 -58.18
N ARG A 76 -13.89 -17.25 -57.01
CA ARG A 76 -14.57 -16.29 -56.08
C ARG A 76 -14.69 -14.84 -56.60
N TYR A 77 -13.93 -14.48 -57.60
CA TYR A 77 -13.95 -13.18 -58.26
C TYR A 77 -14.60 -13.21 -59.66
N LEU A 78 -15.16 -14.38 -60.01
CA LEU A 78 -15.80 -14.55 -61.29
C LEU A 78 -17.06 -13.68 -61.35
N THR A 79 -17.22 -12.88 -62.43
CA THR A 79 -18.44 -12.15 -62.70
C THR A 79 -19.38 -13.00 -63.54
N THR A 80 -20.70 -12.77 -63.44
CA THR A 80 -21.73 -13.56 -64.13
C THR A 80 -21.62 -13.59 -65.65
N ASP A 81 -20.88 -12.65 -66.23
CA ASP A 81 -20.71 -12.48 -67.67
C ASP A 81 -19.39 -13.05 -68.23
N ALA A 82 -18.58 -13.71 -67.38
CA ALA A 82 -17.28 -14.23 -67.80
C ALA A 82 -17.42 -15.61 -68.44
N GLU A 83 -17.01 -15.79 -69.69
CA GLU A 83 -16.90 -17.11 -70.31
C GLU A 83 -15.74 -17.93 -69.69
N VAL A 84 -16.12 -18.94 -68.92
CA VAL A 84 -15.18 -19.91 -68.29
C VAL A 84 -14.77 -20.93 -69.37
N ILE A 85 -13.45 -21.09 -69.63
CA ILE A 85 -12.92 -22.02 -70.59
C ILE A 85 -12.58 -23.36 -69.91
N LYS A 86 -11.79 -23.27 -68.79
CA LYS A 86 -11.28 -24.48 -68.11
C LYS A 86 -10.98 -24.11 -66.64
N GLU A 87 -11.19 -25.08 -65.73
CA GLU A 87 -10.71 -24.97 -64.36
C GLU A 87 -9.27 -25.37 -64.26
N VAL A 88 -8.51 -24.64 -63.43
CA VAL A 88 -7.08 -24.89 -63.21
C VAL A 88 -6.81 -24.74 -61.71
N SER A 89 -5.70 -25.32 -61.24
CA SER A 89 -5.35 -25.28 -59.82
C SER A 89 -3.86 -24.92 -59.63
N ILE A 90 -3.59 -24.12 -58.59
CA ILE A 90 -2.24 -23.86 -58.15
C ILE A 90 -2.01 -24.63 -56.85
N VAL A 91 -0.93 -25.39 -56.77
CA VAL A 91 -0.64 -26.27 -55.66
C VAL A 91 0.67 -25.88 -55.02
N LEU A 92 0.65 -25.67 -53.70
CA LEU A 92 1.85 -25.49 -52.89
C LEU A 92 2.40 -26.86 -52.45
N SER A 93 3.70 -27.10 -52.72
CA SER A 93 4.41 -28.26 -52.20
C SER A 93 5.77 -27.85 -51.60
N LYS A 94 6.47 -28.79 -50.93
CA LYS A 94 7.76 -28.55 -50.26
C LYS A 94 8.79 -27.88 -51.16
N ASN A 95 8.73 -28.10 -52.52
CA ASN A 95 9.71 -27.62 -53.48
C ASN A 95 9.24 -26.40 -54.30
N GLY A 96 8.11 -25.78 -53.96
CA GLY A 96 7.56 -24.59 -54.63
C GLY A 96 6.13 -24.71 -55.06
N PHE A 97 5.69 -23.83 -55.95
CA PHE A 97 4.34 -23.79 -56.49
C PHE A 97 4.30 -24.48 -57.87
N TYR A 98 3.20 -25.16 -58.10
CA TYR A 98 2.94 -25.90 -59.31
C TYR A 98 1.58 -25.57 -59.89
N PHE A 99 1.53 -25.35 -61.21
CA PHE A 99 0.33 -25.11 -61.96
C PHE A 99 -0.18 -26.42 -62.54
N VAL A 100 -1.46 -26.68 -62.34
CA VAL A 100 -2.15 -27.88 -62.80
C VAL A 100 -3.31 -27.47 -63.70
N GLU A 101 -3.34 -27.96 -64.92
CA GLU A 101 -4.39 -27.66 -65.91
C GLU A 101 -5.68 -28.42 -65.69
N ASP A 102 -6.05 -28.66 -64.43
CA ASP A 102 -7.31 -29.38 -64.10
C ASP A 102 -7.74 -28.98 -62.70
N SER A 103 -9.01 -29.27 -62.40
CA SER A 103 -9.54 -29.21 -61.05
C SER A 103 -9.02 -30.37 -60.23
N ILE A 104 -8.40 -30.09 -59.10
CA ILE A 104 -7.80 -31.13 -58.24
C ILE A 104 -8.76 -31.62 -57.16
N ILE A 105 -8.69 -32.90 -56.85
CA ILE A 105 -9.42 -33.48 -55.71
C ILE A 105 -8.76 -33.13 -54.37
N ASP A 106 -9.52 -33.02 -53.32
CA ASP A 106 -8.97 -32.88 -51.96
C ASP A 106 -8.27 -34.17 -51.51
N GLY A 107 -6.98 -34.03 -51.11
CA GLY A 107 -6.22 -35.17 -50.63
C GLY A 107 -4.77 -34.85 -50.28
N THR A 108 -4.02 -35.88 -49.94
CA THR A 108 -2.59 -35.77 -49.66
C THR A 108 -1.80 -35.60 -50.96
N LYS A 109 -1.10 -34.49 -51.13
CA LYS A 109 -0.39 -34.07 -52.29
C LYS A 109 1.06 -34.59 -52.26
N SER A 110 1.51 -35.33 -53.29
CA SER A 110 2.90 -35.71 -53.48
C SER A 110 3.34 -35.41 -54.93
N ILE A 111 4.50 -34.82 -55.06
CA ILE A 111 5.06 -34.40 -56.38
C ILE A 111 6.30 -35.20 -56.63
N LYS A 112 6.38 -35.82 -57.85
CA LYS A 112 7.55 -36.48 -58.36
C LYS A 112 8.02 -35.74 -59.62
N LYS A 113 9.33 -35.64 -59.81
CA LYS A 113 9.93 -35.18 -61.05
C LYS A 113 10.03 -36.34 -61.99
N THR A 114 9.53 -36.18 -63.20
CA THR A 114 9.58 -37.14 -64.32
C THR A 114 10.45 -36.58 -65.45
N ASP A 115 10.80 -37.38 -66.40
CA ASP A 115 11.63 -36.94 -67.54
C ASP A 115 10.95 -35.88 -68.41
N SER A 116 9.58 -35.84 -68.39
CA SER A 116 8.76 -34.90 -69.16
C SER A 116 8.28 -33.69 -68.33
N GLY A 117 8.58 -33.59 -67.02
CA GLY A 117 8.07 -32.49 -66.17
C GLY A 117 7.90 -32.85 -64.70
N TYR A 118 6.79 -32.45 -64.11
CA TYR A 118 6.41 -32.83 -62.75
C TYR A 118 5.05 -33.48 -62.76
N GLU A 119 4.89 -34.51 -61.93
CA GLU A 119 3.65 -35.28 -61.76
C GLU A 119 3.16 -35.10 -60.33
N LEU A 120 1.93 -34.53 -60.20
CA LEU A 120 1.24 -34.34 -58.92
C LEU A 120 0.31 -35.55 -58.69
N LYS A 121 0.62 -36.34 -57.68
CA LYS A 121 -0.21 -37.44 -57.24
C LYS A 121 -0.99 -37.02 -56.01
N ILE A 122 -2.31 -37.06 -56.07
CA ILE A 122 -3.21 -36.77 -54.98
C ILE A 122 -3.92 -38.07 -54.60
N THR A 123 -3.79 -38.41 -53.31
CA THR A 123 -4.38 -39.63 -52.75
C THR A 123 -5.42 -39.20 -51.74
N ASN A 124 -6.68 -39.61 -51.92
CA ASN A 124 -7.79 -39.51 -51.00
C ASN A 124 -8.22 -40.90 -50.54
N LYS A 125 -9.12 -41.05 -49.58
CA LYS A 125 -9.65 -42.34 -49.07
C LYS A 125 -10.32 -43.18 -50.13
N THR A 126 -10.88 -42.56 -51.19
CA THR A 126 -11.69 -43.22 -52.21
C THR A 126 -11.03 -43.29 -53.59
N GLU A 127 -10.13 -42.37 -53.88
CA GLU A 127 -9.54 -42.22 -55.19
C GLU A 127 -8.08 -41.81 -55.13
N GLU A 128 -7.30 -42.21 -56.09
CA GLU A 128 -5.95 -41.76 -56.35
C GLU A 128 -5.91 -41.24 -57.82
N LYS A 129 -5.59 -39.93 -57.95
CA LYS A 129 -5.46 -39.28 -59.27
C LYS A 129 -4.11 -38.67 -59.43
N THR A 130 -3.61 -38.75 -60.67
CA THR A 130 -2.32 -38.19 -61.05
C THR A 130 -2.56 -37.09 -62.08
N TYR A 131 -1.95 -35.95 -61.84
CA TYR A 131 -2.10 -34.77 -62.69
C TYR A 131 -0.72 -34.33 -63.20
N GLU A 132 -0.65 -33.87 -64.45
CA GLU A 132 0.51 -33.17 -64.95
C GLU A 132 0.65 -31.79 -64.27
N ALA A 133 1.86 -31.47 -63.84
CA ALA A 133 2.11 -30.24 -63.09
C ALA A 133 3.33 -29.48 -63.69
N ILE A 134 3.19 -28.18 -63.84
CA ILE A 134 4.22 -27.28 -64.31
C ILE A 134 4.73 -26.47 -63.12
N LYS A 135 6.04 -26.50 -62.89
CA LYS A 135 6.64 -25.71 -61.79
C LYS A 135 6.60 -24.22 -62.15
N ILE A 136 6.00 -23.41 -61.32
CA ILE A 136 5.88 -21.96 -61.48
C ILE A 136 7.12 -21.27 -60.93
N SER A 137 7.67 -20.29 -61.67
CA SER A 137 8.77 -19.42 -61.20
C SER A 137 8.28 -18.46 -60.12
N LYS A 138 9.22 -17.84 -59.39
CA LYS A 138 8.89 -16.88 -58.33
C LYS A 138 8.10 -15.66 -58.83
N ASP A 139 8.46 -15.16 -60.02
CA ASP A 139 7.82 -13.97 -60.60
C ASP A 139 6.41 -14.29 -61.06
N GLU A 140 6.19 -15.49 -61.60
CA GLU A 140 4.87 -15.97 -61.99
C GLU A 140 3.96 -16.20 -60.77
N VAL A 141 4.49 -16.77 -59.66
CA VAL A 141 3.74 -16.90 -58.42
C VAL A 141 3.32 -15.53 -57.88
N PHE A 142 4.26 -14.54 -57.97
CA PHE A 142 3.95 -13.18 -57.54
C PHE A 142 2.83 -12.56 -58.39
N ALA A 143 2.76 -12.88 -59.68
CA ALA A 143 1.63 -12.44 -60.55
C ALA A 143 0.29 -12.99 -60.07
N PHE A 144 0.23 -14.28 -59.63
CA PHE A 144 -0.98 -14.86 -59.06
C PHE A 144 -1.39 -14.28 -57.72
N TYR A 145 -0.43 -13.73 -56.92
CA TYR A 145 -0.78 -12.98 -55.69
C TYR A 145 -1.25 -11.55 -55.94
N LYS A 146 -0.93 -10.94 -57.09
CA LYS A 146 -1.22 -9.55 -57.38
C LYS A 146 -2.72 -9.15 -57.22
N PRO A 147 -3.71 -9.99 -57.62
CA PRO A 147 -5.12 -9.70 -57.35
C PRO A 147 -5.51 -9.63 -55.87
N MET A 148 -4.71 -10.28 -54.99
CA MET A 148 -4.94 -10.36 -53.54
C MET A 148 -4.35 -9.16 -52.76
N PHE A 149 -3.36 -8.46 -53.35
CA PHE A 149 -2.68 -7.32 -52.70
C PHE A 149 -3.64 -6.24 -52.18
N PRO A 150 -4.64 -5.77 -52.89
CA PRO A 150 -5.56 -4.78 -52.36
C PRO A 150 -6.25 -5.24 -51.08
N THR A 151 -6.65 -6.51 -51.03
CA THR A 151 -7.26 -7.13 -49.83
C THR A 151 -6.27 -7.22 -48.66
N ILE A 152 -5.05 -7.69 -48.95
CA ILE A 152 -3.96 -7.76 -47.94
C ILE A 152 -3.69 -6.36 -47.37
N ILE A 153 -3.53 -5.35 -48.23
CA ILE A 153 -3.28 -3.97 -47.82
C ILE A 153 -4.44 -3.46 -46.95
N THR A 154 -5.68 -3.74 -47.34
CA THR A 154 -6.85 -3.34 -46.56
C THR A 154 -6.84 -3.92 -45.16
N TYR A 155 -6.53 -5.21 -44.98
CA TYR A 155 -6.44 -5.83 -43.68
C TYR A 155 -5.24 -5.31 -42.87
N ILE A 156 -4.09 -5.08 -43.48
CA ILE A 156 -2.93 -4.47 -42.84
C ILE A 156 -3.27 -3.08 -42.30
N VAL A 157 -3.91 -2.25 -43.11
CA VAL A 157 -4.35 -0.90 -42.73
C VAL A 157 -5.33 -0.97 -41.58
N LEU A 158 -6.32 -1.89 -41.66
CA LEU A 158 -7.31 -2.10 -40.62
C LEU A 158 -6.68 -2.54 -39.30
N ILE A 159 -5.74 -3.49 -39.34
CA ILE A 159 -4.97 -3.93 -38.16
C ILE A 159 -4.14 -2.78 -37.59
N PHE A 160 -3.53 -1.96 -38.47
CA PHE A 160 -2.76 -0.79 -38.03
C PHE A 160 -3.63 0.22 -37.29
N PHE A 161 -4.74 0.67 -37.90
CA PHE A 161 -5.64 1.63 -37.26
C PHE A 161 -6.25 1.07 -35.96
N LYS A 162 -6.67 -0.21 -35.98
CA LYS A 162 -7.13 -0.88 -34.75
C LYS A 162 -6.05 -0.83 -33.65
N THR A 163 -4.78 -1.08 -34.01
CA THR A 163 -3.69 -1.07 -33.03
C THR A 163 -3.45 0.33 -32.48
N VAL A 164 -3.52 1.37 -33.30
CA VAL A 164 -3.44 2.77 -32.85
C VAL A 164 -4.57 3.09 -31.86
N ILE A 165 -5.80 2.66 -32.16
CA ILE A 165 -6.97 2.85 -31.27
C ILE A 165 -6.73 2.11 -29.95
N VAL A 166 -6.23 0.88 -29.98
CA VAL A 166 -5.92 0.10 -28.76
C VAL A 166 -4.87 0.80 -27.90
N ILE A 167 -3.82 1.34 -28.52
CA ILE A 167 -2.79 2.13 -27.82
C ILE A 167 -3.40 3.36 -27.16
N ALA A 168 -4.21 4.13 -27.88
CA ALA A 168 -4.91 5.29 -27.36
C ALA A 168 -5.83 4.92 -26.18
N CYS A 169 -6.65 3.88 -26.34
CA CYS A 169 -7.52 3.39 -25.28
C CYS A 169 -6.74 2.90 -24.05
N ASN A 170 -5.60 2.21 -24.23
CA ASN A 170 -4.74 1.81 -23.13
C ASN A 170 -4.13 3.02 -22.40
N PHE A 171 -3.74 4.06 -23.12
CA PHE A 171 -3.29 5.31 -22.51
C PHE A 171 -4.38 5.95 -21.65
N PHE A 172 -5.58 6.12 -22.21
CA PHE A 172 -6.73 6.67 -21.47
C PHE A 172 -7.13 5.79 -20.28
N LYS A 173 -7.08 4.47 -20.42
CA LYS A 173 -7.29 3.52 -19.32
C LYS A 173 -6.27 3.76 -18.19
N ALA A 174 -4.98 3.82 -18.52
CA ALA A 174 -3.93 4.06 -17.54
C ALA A 174 -4.08 5.43 -16.86
N PHE A 175 -4.41 6.46 -17.62
CA PHE A 175 -4.67 7.81 -17.11
C PHE A 175 -5.83 7.84 -16.12
N THR A 176 -6.98 7.26 -16.47
CA THR A 176 -8.17 7.22 -15.61
C THR A 176 -7.93 6.39 -14.34
N ILE A 177 -7.29 5.24 -14.45
CA ILE A 177 -6.93 4.40 -13.29
C ILE A 177 -6.00 5.16 -12.35
N ASN A 178 -4.93 5.79 -12.85
CA ASN A 178 -3.99 6.54 -12.02
C ASN A 178 -4.66 7.75 -11.34
N LYS A 179 -5.61 8.41 -12.00
CA LYS A 179 -6.37 9.51 -11.41
C LYS A 179 -7.22 9.04 -10.23
N VAL A 180 -7.89 7.89 -10.35
CA VAL A 180 -8.65 7.28 -9.25
C VAL A 180 -7.72 6.85 -8.11
N ILE A 181 -6.59 6.22 -8.44
CA ILE A 181 -5.60 5.77 -7.46
C ILE A 181 -5.06 6.93 -6.63
N ASN A 182 -4.68 8.04 -7.29
CA ASN A 182 -4.16 9.22 -6.59
C ASN A 182 -5.23 9.86 -5.69
N TYR A 183 -6.48 9.91 -6.15
CA TYR A 183 -7.58 10.38 -5.32
C TYR A 183 -7.80 9.48 -4.10
N LEU A 184 -7.79 8.16 -4.27
CA LEU A 184 -7.94 7.18 -3.21
C LEU A 184 -6.80 7.29 -2.17
N ALA A 185 -5.55 7.43 -2.64
CA ALA A 185 -4.39 7.62 -1.79
C ALA A 185 -4.50 8.89 -0.93
N ASN A 186 -4.86 10.01 -1.57
CA ASN A 186 -5.05 11.27 -0.86
C ASN A 186 -6.19 11.17 0.17
N ALA A 187 -7.34 10.64 -0.21
CA ALA A 187 -8.47 10.44 0.70
C ALA A 187 -8.11 9.50 1.87
N GLY A 188 -7.38 8.42 1.60
CA GLY A 188 -6.91 7.48 2.61
C GLY A 188 -5.93 8.12 3.59
N ARG A 189 -4.93 8.87 3.10
CA ARG A 189 -3.96 9.57 3.95
C ARG A 189 -4.62 10.65 4.81
N THR A 190 -5.50 11.45 4.23
CA THR A 190 -6.24 12.48 4.96
C THR A 190 -7.15 11.87 6.03
N ALA A 191 -7.86 10.78 5.71
CA ALA A 191 -8.69 10.08 6.69
C ALA A 191 -7.85 9.48 7.83
N ALA A 192 -6.71 8.87 7.50
CA ALA A 192 -5.79 8.32 8.49
C ALA A 192 -5.20 9.41 9.41
N LEU A 193 -4.77 10.55 8.83
CA LEU A 193 -4.22 11.67 9.61
C LEU A 193 -5.28 12.25 10.55
N ARG A 194 -6.48 12.52 10.05
CA ARG A 194 -7.60 12.99 10.89
C ARG A 194 -7.93 12.01 12.02
N SER A 195 -7.87 10.71 11.73
CA SER A 195 -8.12 9.72 12.78
C SER A 195 -7.03 9.75 13.85
N VAL A 196 -5.76 9.92 13.45
CA VAL A 196 -4.63 10.00 14.39
C VAL A 196 -4.78 11.19 15.35
N GLU A 197 -5.29 12.34 14.87
CA GLU A 197 -5.54 13.52 15.71
C GLU A 197 -6.59 13.28 16.82
N HIS A 198 -7.44 12.27 16.63
CA HIS A 198 -8.52 11.94 17.57
C HIS A 198 -8.27 10.62 18.34
N LEU A 199 -7.10 9.98 18.18
CA LEU A 199 -6.77 8.76 18.90
C LEU A 199 -6.42 9.08 20.37
N PRO A 200 -6.81 8.21 21.32
CA PRO A 200 -6.38 8.31 22.71
C PRO A 200 -4.85 8.25 22.83
N ILE A 201 -4.27 8.99 23.76
CA ILE A 201 -2.82 9.01 24.01
C ILE A 201 -2.28 7.62 24.35
N SER A 202 -3.07 6.78 25.03
CA SER A 202 -2.72 5.40 25.34
C SER A 202 -2.30 4.56 24.13
N VAL A 203 -2.80 4.89 22.94
CA VAL A 203 -2.39 4.24 21.68
C VAL A 203 -0.94 4.59 21.33
N PHE A 204 -0.54 5.84 21.55
CA PHE A 204 0.83 6.31 21.23
C PHE A 204 1.86 5.84 22.26
N GLU A 205 1.45 5.60 23.50
CA GLU A 205 2.33 5.00 24.51
C GLU A 205 2.55 3.51 24.27
N SER A 206 1.55 2.81 23.73
CA SER A 206 1.64 1.37 23.40
C SER A 206 2.40 1.07 22.12
N GLU A 207 2.50 2.03 21.18
CA GLU A 207 3.15 1.84 19.87
C GLU A 207 4.12 2.98 19.56
N PRO A 208 5.35 2.66 19.05
CA PRO A 208 6.30 3.69 18.62
C PRO A 208 5.70 4.63 17.56
N ALA A 209 5.94 5.94 17.68
CA ALA A 209 5.40 6.96 16.75
C ALA A 209 5.76 6.69 15.28
N GLY A 210 6.95 6.13 15.00
CA GLY A 210 7.38 5.72 13.68
C GLY A 210 6.47 4.66 13.04
N LYS A 211 5.86 3.78 13.84
CA LYS A 211 4.92 2.75 13.35
C LYS A 211 3.61 3.39 12.88
N THR A 212 3.08 4.36 13.61
CA THR A 212 1.89 5.12 13.21
C THR A 212 2.16 5.97 11.97
N ALA A 213 3.30 6.64 11.89
CA ALA A 213 3.73 7.37 10.70
C ALA A 213 3.84 6.45 9.47
N SER A 214 4.43 5.26 9.63
CA SER A 214 4.52 4.25 8.57
C SER A 214 3.14 3.78 8.09
N ARG A 215 2.16 3.64 8.98
CA ARG A 215 0.78 3.31 8.58
C ARG A 215 0.16 4.38 7.69
N ILE A 216 0.36 5.66 7.99
CA ILE A 216 -0.19 6.76 7.19
C ILE A 216 0.50 6.85 5.83
N THR A 217 1.81 6.62 5.76
CA THR A 217 2.61 6.77 4.54
C THR A 217 2.60 5.52 3.67
N HIS A 218 2.96 4.36 4.22
CA HIS A 218 3.19 3.12 3.47
C HIS A 218 2.00 2.17 3.42
N ASP A 219 1.19 2.06 4.52
CA ASP A 219 0.07 1.12 4.48
C ASP A 219 -1.07 1.62 3.56
N VAL A 220 -1.16 2.94 3.32
CA VAL A 220 -2.07 3.51 2.30
C VAL A 220 -1.69 3.04 0.89
N ASP A 221 -0.42 2.77 0.62
CA ASP A 221 0.01 2.24 -0.68
C ASP A 221 -0.59 0.84 -0.95
N GLY A 222 -0.92 0.08 0.09
CA GLY A 222 -1.69 -1.16 -0.03
C GLY A 222 -3.08 -0.95 -0.64
N MET A 223 -3.74 0.17 -0.34
CA MET A 223 -5.01 0.54 -0.98
C MET A 223 -4.84 0.78 -2.48
N ILE A 224 -3.74 1.43 -2.88
CA ILE A 224 -3.37 1.71 -4.27
C ILE A 224 -3.15 0.39 -5.02
N ILE A 225 -2.32 -0.48 -4.48
CA ILE A 225 -1.98 -1.78 -5.09
C ILE A 225 -3.22 -2.64 -5.24
N MET A 226 -4.02 -2.78 -4.18
CA MET A 226 -5.27 -3.54 -4.18
C MET A 226 -6.24 -3.04 -5.25
N TYR A 227 -6.44 -1.72 -5.34
CA TYR A 227 -7.34 -1.12 -6.33
C TYR A 227 -6.87 -1.38 -7.77
N ARG A 228 -5.58 -1.20 -8.03
CA ARG A 228 -4.97 -1.50 -9.34
C ARG A 228 -5.14 -2.97 -9.72
N GLN A 229 -4.92 -3.86 -8.76
CA GLN A 229 -5.09 -5.29 -8.96
C GLN A 229 -6.55 -5.67 -9.22
N LEU A 230 -7.50 -5.08 -8.48
CA LEU A 230 -8.92 -5.32 -8.71
C LEU A 230 -9.33 -4.98 -10.15
N ILE A 231 -8.95 -3.82 -10.66
CA ILE A 231 -9.31 -3.42 -12.02
C ILE A 231 -8.57 -4.27 -13.06
N ASN A 232 -7.26 -4.42 -12.93
CA ASN A 232 -6.49 -5.17 -13.93
C ASN A 232 -6.80 -6.66 -13.90
N LEU A 233 -6.92 -7.26 -12.72
CA LEU A 233 -7.10 -8.69 -12.59
C LEU A 233 -8.54 -9.11 -12.90
N PHE A 234 -9.53 -8.51 -12.25
CA PHE A 234 -10.91 -8.94 -12.39
C PHE A 234 -11.54 -8.46 -13.70
N ALA A 235 -11.35 -7.21 -14.09
CA ALA A 235 -11.97 -6.71 -15.31
C ALA A 235 -11.25 -7.22 -16.57
N SER A 236 -9.91 -7.09 -16.64
CA SER A 236 -9.16 -7.53 -17.83
C SER A 236 -9.12 -9.04 -17.96
N VAL A 237 -8.87 -9.77 -16.88
CA VAL A 237 -8.78 -11.23 -16.90
C VAL A 237 -10.12 -11.89 -17.20
N ALA A 238 -11.19 -11.49 -16.51
CA ALA A 238 -12.51 -12.08 -16.73
C ALA A 238 -13.02 -11.82 -18.14
N LEU A 239 -12.87 -10.59 -18.65
CA LEU A 239 -13.28 -10.26 -20.01
C LEU A 239 -12.43 -10.96 -21.07
N SER A 240 -11.11 -11.03 -20.89
CA SER A 240 -10.22 -11.78 -21.79
C SER A 240 -10.62 -13.24 -21.88
N PHE A 241 -10.94 -13.85 -20.75
CA PHE A 241 -11.40 -15.24 -20.68
C PHE A 241 -12.72 -15.43 -21.43
N ILE A 242 -13.72 -14.58 -21.20
CA ILE A 242 -15.02 -14.66 -21.85
C ILE A 242 -14.87 -14.50 -23.38
N PHE A 243 -14.17 -13.47 -23.83
CA PHE A 243 -13.99 -13.23 -25.25
C PHE A 243 -13.18 -14.33 -25.94
N ALA A 244 -12.12 -14.82 -25.29
CA ALA A 244 -11.31 -15.91 -25.86
C ALA A 244 -12.16 -17.17 -26.04
N TYR A 245 -13.00 -17.55 -25.07
CA TYR A 245 -13.90 -18.68 -25.21
C TYR A 245 -14.97 -18.46 -26.29
N VAL A 246 -15.57 -17.27 -26.38
CA VAL A 246 -16.50 -16.93 -27.47
C VAL A 246 -15.80 -17.15 -28.83
N GLY A 247 -14.56 -16.71 -28.99
CA GLY A 247 -13.77 -16.93 -30.20
C GLY A 247 -13.49 -18.39 -30.49
N MET A 248 -13.10 -19.16 -29.47
CA MET A 248 -12.84 -20.60 -29.62
C MET A 248 -14.10 -21.38 -29.98
N PHE A 249 -15.26 -21.08 -29.36
CA PHE A 249 -16.54 -21.69 -29.69
C PHE A 249 -16.97 -21.35 -31.11
N TYR A 250 -16.75 -20.12 -31.56
CA TYR A 250 -17.02 -19.69 -32.93
C TYR A 250 -16.18 -20.44 -33.96
N LEU A 251 -14.90 -20.67 -33.65
CA LEU A 251 -13.98 -21.38 -34.55
C LEU A 251 -14.22 -22.90 -34.57
N ASN A 252 -14.31 -23.52 -33.39
CA ASN A 252 -14.57 -24.97 -33.29
C ASN A 252 -15.07 -25.29 -31.84
N TYR A 253 -16.36 -25.57 -31.72
CA TYR A 253 -17.00 -25.84 -30.44
C TYR A 253 -16.50 -27.13 -29.76
N LYS A 254 -16.10 -28.16 -30.52
CA LYS A 254 -15.60 -29.44 -29.96
C LYS A 254 -14.26 -29.24 -29.26
N LEU A 255 -13.36 -28.48 -29.87
CA LEU A 255 -12.09 -28.16 -29.26
C LEU A 255 -12.26 -27.18 -28.08
N ALA A 256 -13.20 -26.23 -28.17
CA ALA A 256 -13.49 -25.34 -27.06
C ALA A 256 -13.98 -26.10 -25.82
N LEU A 257 -14.82 -27.12 -26.00
CA LEU A 257 -15.22 -28.02 -24.92
C LEU A 257 -14.05 -28.85 -24.39
N LEU A 258 -13.18 -29.40 -25.25
CA LEU A 258 -12.00 -30.14 -24.85
C LEU A 258 -11.09 -29.31 -23.96
N THR A 259 -10.79 -28.06 -24.35
CA THR A 259 -10.00 -27.15 -23.55
C THR A 259 -10.67 -26.78 -22.22
N PHE A 260 -12.00 -26.69 -22.18
CA PHE A 260 -12.75 -26.46 -20.94
C PHE A 260 -12.54 -27.59 -19.92
N PHE A 261 -12.48 -28.83 -20.34
CA PHE A 261 -12.21 -30.00 -19.46
C PHE A 261 -10.79 -29.99 -18.87
N CYS A 262 -9.85 -29.21 -19.39
CA CYS A 262 -8.52 -29.07 -18.79
C CYS A 262 -8.53 -28.15 -17.52
N TYR A 263 -9.54 -27.31 -17.34
CA TYR A 263 -9.56 -26.34 -16.20
C TYR A 263 -9.66 -26.97 -14.82
N PRO A 264 -10.40 -28.03 -14.56
CA PRO A 264 -10.39 -28.69 -13.26
C PRO A 264 -8.97 -29.09 -12.83
N PHE A 265 -8.13 -29.57 -13.77
CA PHE A 265 -6.73 -29.89 -13.49
C PHE A 265 -5.90 -28.66 -13.17
N VAL A 266 -6.07 -27.59 -13.96
CA VAL A 266 -5.41 -26.30 -13.70
C VAL A 266 -5.83 -25.73 -12.34
N TYR A 267 -7.11 -25.81 -11.99
CA TYR A 267 -7.63 -25.38 -10.69
C TYR A 267 -7.02 -26.16 -9.52
N LEU A 268 -7.01 -27.50 -9.62
CA LEU A 268 -6.43 -28.37 -8.59
C LEU A 268 -4.93 -28.08 -8.40
N TRP A 269 -4.22 -27.90 -9.51
CA TRP A 269 -2.81 -27.55 -9.48
C TRP A 269 -2.56 -26.15 -8.86
N ILE A 270 -3.35 -25.14 -9.22
CA ILE A 270 -3.29 -23.81 -8.59
C ILE A 270 -3.52 -23.94 -7.09
N ARG A 271 -4.53 -24.67 -6.65
CA ARG A 271 -4.82 -24.89 -5.24
C ARG A 271 -3.66 -25.56 -4.50
N PHE A 272 -3.04 -26.55 -5.10
CA PHE A 272 -1.86 -27.22 -4.55
C PHE A 272 -0.66 -26.29 -4.44
N PHE A 273 -0.37 -25.53 -5.48
CA PHE A 273 0.70 -24.54 -5.51
C PHE A 273 0.50 -23.48 -4.42
N LEU A 274 -0.69 -22.88 -4.34
CA LEU A 274 -1.01 -21.84 -3.36
C LEU A 274 -0.87 -22.34 -1.92
N LYS A 275 -1.26 -23.58 -1.64
CA LYS A 275 -1.08 -24.18 -0.32
C LYS A 275 0.40 -24.28 0.06
N LYS A 276 1.26 -24.72 -0.86
CA LYS A 276 2.73 -24.78 -0.64
C LYS A 276 3.34 -23.38 -0.53
N LEU A 277 2.95 -22.48 -1.42
CA LEU A 277 3.44 -21.09 -1.42
C LEU A 277 3.16 -20.40 -0.08
N LYS A 278 1.93 -20.53 0.45
CA LYS A 278 1.56 -19.95 1.74
C LYS A 278 2.46 -20.45 2.88
N THR A 279 2.75 -21.72 2.93
CA THR A 279 3.61 -22.31 3.97
C THR A 279 5.04 -21.76 3.91
N ILE A 280 5.60 -21.63 2.70
CA ILE A 280 6.94 -21.10 2.50
C ILE A 280 6.96 -19.58 2.77
N ALA A 281 5.97 -18.84 2.28
CA ALA A 281 5.89 -17.38 2.47
C ALA A 281 5.83 -16.98 3.95
N VAL A 282 5.15 -17.74 4.81
CA VAL A 282 5.15 -17.52 6.27
C VAL A 282 6.57 -17.61 6.82
N LYS A 283 7.31 -18.67 6.49
CA LYS A 283 8.70 -18.87 6.96
C LYS A 283 9.65 -17.80 6.44
N VAL A 284 9.52 -17.40 5.16
CA VAL A 284 10.31 -16.30 4.58
C VAL A 284 10.05 -14.99 5.33
N ASN A 285 8.79 -14.70 5.64
CA ASN A 285 8.43 -13.49 6.38
C ASN A 285 8.94 -13.52 7.84
N GLU A 286 8.89 -14.67 8.52
CA GLU A 286 9.45 -14.85 9.86
C GLU A 286 10.97 -14.62 9.85
N SER A 287 11.70 -15.27 8.95
CA SER A 287 13.16 -15.11 8.83
C SER A 287 13.54 -13.67 8.44
N ARG A 288 12.76 -13.03 7.56
CA ARG A 288 12.94 -11.60 7.20
C ARG A 288 12.73 -10.69 8.41
N SER A 289 11.73 -10.98 9.25
CA SER A 289 11.46 -10.20 10.45
C SER A 289 12.60 -10.32 11.46
N MET A 290 13.17 -11.53 11.64
CA MET A 290 14.34 -11.75 12.48
C MET A 290 15.57 -10.98 11.97
N LEU A 291 15.82 -11.01 10.65
CA LEU A 291 16.91 -10.26 10.01
C LEU A 291 16.75 -8.76 10.24
N THR A 292 15.54 -8.23 10.06
CA THR A 292 15.24 -6.81 10.29
C THR A 292 15.41 -6.42 11.75
N ALA A 293 14.96 -7.26 12.70
CA ALA A 293 15.13 -7.03 14.12
C ALA A 293 16.62 -6.98 14.51
N LYS A 294 17.44 -7.94 14.02
CA LYS A 294 18.88 -7.96 14.25
C LYS A 294 19.59 -6.74 13.65
N THR A 295 19.19 -6.33 12.45
CA THR A 295 19.73 -5.11 11.81
C THR A 295 19.44 -3.87 12.68
N ASN A 296 18.21 -3.72 13.17
CA ASN A 296 17.85 -2.61 14.04
C ASN A 296 18.59 -2.64 15.39
N GLU A 297 18.77 -3.83 15.98
CA GLU A 297 19.55 -4.01 17.19
C GLU A 297 21.00 -3.53 17.00
N VAL A 298 21.63 -3.95 15.89
CA VAL A 298 23.01 -3.55 15.55
C VAL A 298 23.12 -2.04 15.32
N ILE A 299 22.17 -1.44 14.58
CA ILE A 299 22.19 0.01 14.31
C ILE A 299 22.01 0.81 15.60
N ASN A 300 21.05 0.43 16.44
CA ASN A 300 20.78 1.12 17.69
C ASN A 300 21.91 0.93 18.72
N GLY A 301 22.57 -0.23 18.72
CA GLY A 301 23.67 -0.57 19.60
C GLY A 301 25.06 -0.26 19.05
N ILE A 302 25.19 0.41 17.89
CA ILE A 302 26.46 0.55 17.16
C ILE A 302 27.59 1.15 18.00
N GLN A 303 27.28 2.16 18.83
CA GLN A 303 28.25 2.79 19.71
C GLN A 303 28.83 1.80 20.74
N ILE A 304 27.95 1.01 21.36
CA ILE A 304 28.35 -0.01 22.36
C ILE A 304 29.17 -1.09 21.66
N LEU A 305 28.74 -1.59 20.51
CA LEU A 305 29.44 -2.60 19.72
C LEU A 305 30.83 -2.14 19.29
N GLN A 306 31.02 -0.85 19.01
CA GLN A 306 32.32 -0.29 18.66
C GLN A 306 33.22 -0.15 19.88
N ILE A 307 32.72 0.34 21.01
CA ILE A 307 33.51 0.53 22.27
C ILE A 307 33.99 -0.80 22.80
N PHE A 308 33.11 -1.82 22.81
CA PHE A 308 33.47 -3.15 23.36
C PHE A 308 34.06 -4.11 22.31
N ASN A 309 34.31 -3.63 21.07
CA ASN A 309 34.89 -4.41 19.97
C ASN A 309 34.14 -5.72 19.67
N PHE A 310 32.83 -5.74 19.80
CA PHE A 310 31.96 -6.93 19.69
C PHE A 310 31.59 -7.25 18.22
N LYS A 311 32.35 -6.72 17.24
CA LYS A 311 32.06 -6.78 15.82
C LYS A 311 32.01 -8.19 15.26
N LYS A 312 33.01 -9.05 15.60
CA LYS A 312 33.12 -10.39 15.00
C LYS A 312 31.93 -11.28 15.35
N GLN A 313 31.55 -11.33 16.61
CA GLN A 313 30.42 -12.13 17.07
C GLN A 313 29.10 -11.63 16.48
N THR A 314 28.90 -10.31 16.39
CA THR A 314 27.70 -9.70 15.80
C THR A 314 27.56 -10.08 14.34
N VAL A 315 28.66 -10.10 13.56
CA VAL A 315 28.66 -10.52 12.16
C VAL A 315 28.32 -12.01 12.05
N GLU A 316 28.93 -12.88 12.88
CA GLU A 316 28.63 -14.32 12.86
C GLU A 316 27.16 -14.63 13.20
N GLU A 317 26.55 -13.90 14.13
CA GLU A 317 25.11 -14.01 14.45
C GLU A 317 24.23 -13.52 13.29
N PHE A 318 24.60 -12.39 12.70
CA PHE A 318 23.90 -11.84 11.55
C PHE A 318 23.95 -12.80 10.35
N ASP A 319 25.12 -13.37 10.05
CA ASP A 319 25.32 -14.30 8.95
C ASP A 319 24.47 -15.57 9.12
N LYS A 320 24.31 -16.10 10.33
CA LYS A 320 23.42 -17.24 10.60
C LYS A 320 21.97 -16.91 10.25
N ILE A 321 21.48 -15.76 10.73
CA ILE A 321 20.09 -15.31 10.45
C ILE A 321 19.90 -15.05 8.96
N ASN A 322 20.89 -14.44 8.30
CA ASN A 322 20.88 -14.16 6.87
C ASN A 322 20.91 -15.45 6.03
N ASP A 323 21.69 -16.45 6.44
CA ASP A 323 21.73 -17.76 5.79
C ASP A 323 20.39 -18.50 5.90
N ASP A 324 19.71 -18.41 7.04
CA ASP A 324 18.39 -19.01 7.21
C ASP A 324 17.34 -18.29 6.35
N TYR A 325 17.38 -16.96 6.28
CA TYR A 325 16.57 -16.19 5.34
C TYR A 325 16.84 -16.60 3.90
N ARG A 326 18.11 -16.70 3.51
CA ARG A 326 18.53 -17.13 2.16
C ARG A 326 17.99 -18.53 1.81
N LYS A 327 18.09 -19.50 2.75
CA LYS A 327 17.57 -20.87 2.54
C LYS A 327 16.07 -20.88 2.29
N GLU A 328 15.29 -20.14 3.09
CA GLU A 328 13.84 -20.07 2.92
C GLU A 328 13.46 -19.31 1.63
N GLN A 329 14.18 -18.23 1.30
CA GLN A 329 14.01 -17.49 0.05
C GLN A 329 14.30 -18.37 -1.18
N LEU A 330 15.34 -19.20 -1.13
CA LEU A 330 15.65 -20.15 -2.22
C LEU A 330 14.54 -21.20 -2.40
N LYS A 331 13.87 -21.64 -1.31
CA LYS A 331 12.71 -22.54 -1.42
C LYS A 331 11.54 -21.86 -2.13
N ASP A 332 11.29 -20.58 -1.84
CA ASP A 332 10.25 -19.78 -2.50
C ASP A 332 10.54 -19.62 -4.00
N VAL A 333 11.75 -19.22 -4.36
CA VAL A 333 12.19 -19.09 -5.74
C VAL A 333 12.11 -20.43 -6.48
N LYS A 334 12.59 -21.52 -5.86
CA LYS A 334 12.53 -22.88 -6.45
C LYS A 334 11.09 -23.31 -6.69
N LEU A 335 10.18 -23.07 -5.73
CA LEU A 335 8.77 -23.36 -5.90
C LEU A 335 8.14 -22.55 -7.05
N GLY A 336 8.45 -21.26 -7.13
CA GLY A 336 7.97 -20.37 -8.20
C GLY A 336 8.44 -20.81 -9.58
N ILE A 337 9.71 -21.19 -9.72
CA ILE A 337 10.27 -21.66 -10.99
C ILE A 337 9.70 -23.04 -11.37
N THR A 338 9.68 -24.01 -10.46
CA THR A 338 9.29 -25.39 -10.80
C THR A 338 7.79 -25.57 -10.98
N LEU A 339 7.00 -25.13 -10.00
CA LEU A 339 5.54 -25.31 -9.99
C LEU A 339 4.76 -24.07 -10.40
N GLY A 340 5.41 -22.90 -10.56
CA GLY A 340 4.80 -21.68 -11.03
C GLY A 340 4.88 -21.55 -12.55
N TRP A 341 5.75 -20.68 -13.01
CA TRP A 341 5.88 -20.28 -14.42
C TRP A 341 6.13 -21.44 -15.39
N ASN A 342 7.07 -22.33 -15.08
CA ASN A 342 7.41 -23.42 -15.98
C ASN A 342 6.27 -24.43 -16.14
N MET A 343 5.53 -24.71 -15.07
CA MET A 343 4.39 -25.62 -15.14
C MET A 343 3.26 -25.08 -16.01
N ILE A 344 2.99 -23.78 -15.94
CA ILE A 344 2.01 -23.11 -16.82
C ILE A 344 2.43 -23.24 -18.29
N ASN A 345 3.71 -23.01 -18.58
CA ASN A 345 4.25 -23.16 -19.93
C ASN A 345 4.17 -24.63 -20.42
N ILE A 346 4.43 -25.60 -19.55
CA ILE A 346 4.25 -27.03 -19.86
C ILE A 346 2.80 -27.33 -20.19
N ILE A 347 1.86 -26.90 -19.34
CA ILE A 347 0.40 -27.09 -19.56
C ILE A 347 0.01 -26.45 -20.91
N ARG A 348 0.44 -25.22 -21.18
CA ARG A 348 0.19 -24.56 -22.47
C ARG A 348 0.72 -25.35 -23.63
N SER A 349 1.96 -25.83 -23.56
CA SER A 349 2.58 -26.63 -24.62
C SER A 349 1.86 -27.94 -24.83
N LEU A 350 1.44 -28.64 -23.78
CA LEU A 350 0.66 -29.87 -23.85
C LEU A 350 -0.71 -29.63 -24.53
N ILE A 351 -1.44 -28.59 -24.13
CA ILE A 351 -2.74 -28.26 -24.75
C ILE A 351 -2.52 -27.90 -26.23
N THR A 352 -1.51 -27.09 -26.55
CA THR A 352 -1.17 -26.76 -27.94
C THR A 352 -0.86 -28.02 -28.74
N THR A 353 -0.07 -28.94 -28.20
CA THR A 353 0.25 -30.21 -28.84
C THR A 353 -1.00 -31.06 -29.10
N ILE A 354 -1.89 -31.18 -28.10
CA ILE A 354 -3.18 -31.89 -28.24
C ILE A 354 -4.02 -31.28 -29.38
N ILE A 355 -4.07 -29.95 -29.47
CA ILE A 355 -4.82 -29.24 -30.50
C ILE A 355 -4.23 -29.52 -31.88
N VAL A 356 -2.89 -29.44 -32.02
CA VAL A 356 -2.20 -29.73 -33.28
C VAL A 356 -2.41 -31.18 -33.71
N VAL A 357 -2.31 -32.13 -32.77
CA VAL A 357 -2.58 -33.57 -33.05
C VAL A 357 -4.05 -33.76 -33.44
N TYR A 358 -4.97 -33.13 -32.74
CA TYR A 358 -6.40 -33.23 -33.11
C TYR A 358 -6.66 -32.71 -34.52
N PHE A 359 -6.15 -31.55 -34.89
CA PHE A 359 -6.26 -31.02 -36.23
C PHE A 359 -5.57 -31.92 -37.25
N GLY A 360 -4.39 -32.43 -36.93
CA GLY A 360 -3.68 -33.40 -37.80
C GLY A 360 -4.48 -34.67 -38.07
N LEU A 361 -5.09 -35.27 -37.01
CA LEU A 361 -5.95 -36.46 -37.16
C LEU A 361 -7.22 -36.14 -37.95
N GLN A 362 -7.83 -35.01 -37.77
CA GLN A 362 -9.00 -34.56 -38.53
C GLN A 362 -8.65 -34.35 -40.01
N TYR A 363 -7.49 -33.78 -40.29
CA TYR A 363 -6.97 -33.61 -41.65
C TYR A 363 -6.78 -34.98 -42.34
N LEU A 364 -6.11 -35.92 -41.67
CA LEU A 364 -5.87 -37.26 -42.21
C LEU A 364 -7.14 -38.08 -42.39
N ASN A 365 -8.16 -37.85 -41.54
CA ASN A 365 -9.43 -38.56 -41.58
C ASN A 365 -10.42 -37.98 -42.61
N PHE A 366 -10.08 -36.89 -43.34
CA PHE A 366 -10.95 -36.25 -44.31
C PHE A 366 -12.35 -35.99 -43.78
N SER A 367 -12.45 -35.46 -42.54
CA SER A 367 -13.70 -35.37 -41.78
C SER A 367 -14.62 -34.21 -42.21
N GLY A 368 -14.39 -33.61 -43.39
CA GLY A 368 -15.19 -32.50 -43.92
C GLY A 368 -14.97 -31.16 -43.20
N ILE A 369 -14.07 -31.08 -42.23
CA ILE A 369 -13.66 -29.84 -41.58
C ILE A 369 -12.46 -29.31 -42.35
N VAL A 370 -12.59 -28.15 -42.99
CA VAL A 370 -11.48 -27.45 -43.65
C VAL A 370 -10.54 -26.93 -42.58
N ILE A 371 -9.39 -27.58 -42.42
CA ILE A 371 -8.35 -27.18 -41.46
C ILE A 371 -7.38 -26.28 -42.16
N THR A 372 -7.43 -24.99 -41.81
CA THR A 372 -6.58 -23.96 -42.41
C THR A 372 -5.46 -23.53 -41.46
N ALA A 373 -4.39 -22.99 -42.00
CA ALA A 373 -3.28 -22.42 -41.20
C ALA A 373 -3.77 -21.27 -40.31
N GLY A 374 -4.69 -20.45 -40.80
CA GLY A 374 -5.28 -19.37 -40.04
C GLY A 374 -6.18 -19.85 -38.90
N LEU A 375 -6.88 -20.98 -39.08
CA LEU A 375 -7.67 -21.59 -38.01
C LEU A 375 -6.78 -22.04 -36.84
N ILE A 376 -5.68 -22.73 -37.14
CA ILE A 376 -4.71 -23.19 -36.14
C ILE A 376 -4.07 -21.98 -35.42
N TYR A 377 -3.70 -20.95 -36.18
CA TYR A 377 -3.15 -19.71 -35.62
C TYR A 377 -4.14 -19.02 -34.69
N ALA A 378 -5.36 -18.76 -35.14
CA ALA A 378 -6.38 -18.05 -34.36
C ALA A 378 -6.71 -18.81 -33.06
N TYR A 379 -6.82 -20.14 -33.16
CA TYR A 379 -7.10 -20.98 -32.02
C TYR A 379 -5.96 -20.92 -30.97
N ASN A 380 -4.69 -21.00 -31.41
CA ASN A 380 -3.54 -20.89 -30.55
C ASN A 380 -3.44 -19.50 -29.88
N GLN A 381 -3.80 -18.43 -30.58
CA GLN A 381 -3.84 -17.08 -30.02
C GLN A 381 -4.92 -16.95 -28.93
N TYR A 382 -6.10 -17.49 -29.13
CA TYR A 382 -7.13 -17.51 -28.09
C TYR A 382 -6.73 -18.36 -26.89
N LEU A 383 -6.08 -19.50 -27.11
CA LEU A 383 -5.54 -20.30 -26.01
C LEU A 383 -4.51 -19.54 -25.18
N THR A 384 -3.63 -18.78 -25.82
CA THR A 384 -2.64 -17.92 -25.15
C THR A 384 -3.34 -16.87 -24.30
N LYS A 385 -4.39 -16.22 -24.82
CA LYS A 385 -5.19 -15.21 -24.10
C LYS A 385 -5.94 -15.78 -22.88
N ILE A 386 -6.18 -17.06 -22.82
CA ILE A 386 -6.78 -17.76 -21.67
C ILE A 386 -5.73 -18.09 -20.60
N ILE A 387 -4.52 -18.46 -21.01
CA ILE A 387 -3.46 -18.92 -20.10
C ILE A 387 -2.67 -17.75 -19.50
N GLU A 388 -2.45 -16.67 -20.24
CA GLU A 388 -1.70 -15.48 -19.79
C GLU A 388 -2.26 -14.87 -18.49
N PRO A 389 -3.58 -14.71 -18.29
CA PRO A 389 -4.14 -14.26 -17.03
C PRO A 389 -3.80 -15.12 -15.82
N VAL A 390 -3.64 -16.41 -16.00
CA VAL A 390 -3.22 -17.33 -14.92
C VAL A 390 -1.82 -16.95 -14.43
N ASN A 391 -0.90 -16.64 -15.34
CA ASN A 391 0.44 -16.14 -15.00
C ASN A 391 0.38 -14.83 -14.19
N ILE A 392 -0.49 -13.91 -14.58
CA ILE A 392 -0.68 -12.64 -13.87
C ILE A 392 -1.16 -12.90 -12.44
N ILE A 393 -2.10 -13.81 -12.23
CA ILE A 393 -2.57 -14.19 -10.90
C ILE A 393 -1.39 -14.70 -10.04
N PHE A 394 -0.55 -15.60 -10.59
CA PHE A 394 0.59 -16.17 -9.85
C PHE A 394 1.60 -15.10 -9.43
N THR A 395 1.93 -14.17 -10.29
CA THR A 395 2.89 -13.10 -9.99
C THR A 395 2.34 -12.06 -9.02
N GLN A 396 1.02 -11.88 -8.97
CA GLN A 396 0.37 -10.84 -8.18
C GLN A 396 -0.16 -11.31 -6.82
N ILE A 397 -0.24 -12.63 -6.57
CA ILE A 397 -0.93 -13.16 -5.38
C ILE A 397 -0.27 -12.74 -4.07
N SER A 398 1.06 -12.75 -4.01
CA SER A 398 1.82 -12.30 -2.84
C SER A 398 1.59 -10.82 -2.55
N SER A 399 1.62 -10.00 -3.59
CA SER A 399 1.35 -8.57 -3.51
C SER A 399 -0.10 -8.29 -3.05
N PHE A 400 -1.04 -9.14 -3.45
CA PHE A 400 -2.43 -9.05 -3.03
C PHE A 400 -2.62 -9.35 -1.54
N GLU A 401 -1.97 -10.40 -1.00
CA GLU A 401 -2.00 -10.72 0.42
C GLU A 401 -1.37 -9.60 1.27
N HIS A 402 -0.22 -9.05 0.86
CA HIS A 402 0.41 -7.92 1.53
C HIS A 402 -0.49 -6.69 1.56
N SER A 403 -1.11 -6.35 0.44
CA SER A 403 -2.03 -5.21 0.34
C SER A 403 -3.25 -5.39 1.25
N HIS A 404 -3.76 -6.62 1.38
CA HIS A 404 -4.88 -6.92 2.26
C HIS A 404 -4.54 -6.65 3.73
N VAL A 405 -3.34 -7.05 4.18
CA VAL A 405 -2.85 -6.79 5.54
C VAL A 405 -2.65 -5.29 5.79
N GLN A 406 -2.07 -4.56 4.83
CA GLN A 406 -1.89 -3.11 4.92
C GLN A 406 -3.24 -2.38 5.05
N ILE A 407 -4.22 -2.77 4.24
CA ILE A 407 -5.58 -2.20 4.31
C ILE A 407 -6.24 -2.48 5.67
N ASP A 408 -6.08 -3.67 6.21
CA ASP A 408 -6.62 -3.98 7.55
C ASP A 408 -6.00 -3.11 8.64
N ARG A 409 -4.68 -2.84 8.56
CA ARG A 409 -3.99 -1.96 9.50
C ARG A 409 -4.48 -0.52 9.42
N ILE A 410 -4.63 0.02 8.20
CA ILE A 410 -5.11 1.38 8.02
C ILE A 410 -6.57 1.54 8.46
N HIS A 411 -7.40 0.52 8.22
CA HIS A 411 -8.78 0.54 8.70
C HIS A 411 -8.90 0.44 10.22
N LYS A 412 -8.05 -0.37 10.86
CA LYS A 412 -7.97 -0.41 12.33
C LYS A 412 -7.58 0.96 12.90
N LEU A 413 -6.72 1.69 12.19
CA LEU A 413 -6.35 3.06 12.58
C LEU A 413 -7.53 4.03 12.40
N ILE A 414 -8.22 3.99 11.24
CA ILE A 414 -9.31 4.91 10.91
C ILE A 414 -10.59 4.61 11.70
N GLU A 415 -10.89 3.33 11.97
CA GLU A 415 -12.08 2.88 12.69
C GLU A 415 -11.80 2.63 14.19
N GLY A 416 -10.57 2.91 14.66
CA GLY A 416 -10.18 2.79 16.06
C GLY A 416 -11.03 3.65 16.99
N LYS A 417 -10.99 3.34 18.28
CA LYS A 417 -11.70 4.13 19.30
C LYS A 417 -11.14 5.56 19.27
N GLN A 418 -11.97 6.51 18.92
CA GLN A 418 -11.63 7.94 18.89
C GLN A 418 -12.05 8.60 20.20
N GLU A 419 -11.30 9.64 20.62
CA GLU A 419 -11.73 10.51 21.71
C GLU A 419 -12.95 11.33 21.27
N ASP A 420 -13.83 11.65 22.22
CA ASP A 420 -14.96 12.54 22.00
C ASP A 420 -14.43 13.98 21.82
N ASP A 421 -14.58 14.50 20.61
CA ASP A 421 -14.16 15.87 20.20
C ASP A 421 -15.32 16.88 20.27
N THR A 422 -16.43 16.52 20.90
CA THR A 422 -17.58 17.41 21.03
C THR A 422 -17.17 18.63 21.86
N LYS A 423 -17.35 19.82 21.30
CA LYS A 423 -17.10 21.07 22.02
C LYS A 423 -18.41 21.55 22.65
N THR A 424 -18.45 21.56 24.00
CA THR A 424 -19.54 22.14 24.76
C THR A 424 -19.04 23.42 25.46
N LEU A 425 -19.80 24.48 25.46
CA LEU A 425 -19.41 25.69 26.16
C LEU A 425 -19.55 25.44 27.69
N ILE A 426 -18.39 25.40 28.37
CA ILE A 426 -18.35 25.35 29.85
C ILE A 426 -17.58 26.59 30.29
N PRO A 427 -18.05 27.25 31.38
CA PRO A 427 -17.32 28.39 31.95
C PRO A 427 -15.95 27.94 32.44
N ARG A 428 -15.00 28.89 32.47
CA ARG A 428 -13.64 28.64 32.98
C ARG A 428 -13.73 28.08 34.41
N TYR A 429 -13.01 27.00 34.68
CA TYR A 429 -12.95 26.38 35.99
C TYR A 429 -12.43 27.38 37.05
N ARG A 430 -12.88 27.22 38.29
CA ARG A 430 -12.25 27.86 39.46
C ARG A 430 -10.94 27.14 39.80
N GLY A 431 -10.97 25.80 39.67
CA GLY A 431 -9.79 24.96 39.82
C GLY A 431 -9.79 24.12 41.12
N ASP A 432 -10.93 23.85 41.73
CA ASP A 432 -11.05 22.87 42.81
C ASP A 432 -10.91 21.47 42.23
N VAL A 433 -9.89 20.70 42.66
CA VAL A 433 -9.65 19.33 42.17
C VAL A 433 -9.72 18.33 43.30
N LYS A 434 -10.56 17.31 43.12
CA LYS A 434 -10.69 16.24 44.11
C LYS A 434 -10.56 14.88 43.48
N PHE A 435 -9.64 14.08 44.02
CA PHE A 435 -9.50 12.64 43.80
C PHE A 435 -10.21 11.93 44.95
N ASP A 436 -11.16 11.05 44.64
CA ASP A 436 -11.97 10.37 45.67
C ASP A 436 -11.81 8.84 45.50
N ASN A 437 -11.01 8.23 46.38
CA ASN A 437 -10.72 6.79 46.45
C ASN A 437 -10.30 6.17 45.12
N ILE A 438 -9.28 6.75 44.50
CA ILE A 438 -8.81 6.34 43.13
C ILE A 438 -8.04 5.03 43.17
N TRP A 439 -8.56 4.04 42.45
CA TRP A 439 -7.85 2.81 42.10
C TRP A 439 -7.59 2.80 40.62
N PHE A 440 -6.34 2.55 40.22
CA PHE A 440 -5.96 2.57 38.80
C PHE A 440 -4.86 1.56 38.48
N SER A 441 -5.02 0.90 37.32
CA SER A 441 -4.01 0.00 36.73
C SER A 441 -3.91 0.23 35.21
N TYR A 442 -2.70 0.13 34.65
CA TYR A 442 -2.49 0.12 33.19
C TYR A 442 -2.74 -1.28 32.60
N VAL A 443 -2.51 -2.31 33.39
CA VAL A 443 -2.70 -3.73 33.05
C VAL A 443 -3.63 -4.35 34.10
N ASP A 444 -4.55 -5.18 33.70
CA ASP A 444 -5.54 -5.82 34.59
C ASP A 444 -4.88 -6.38 35.86
N LYS A 445 -5.41 -5.95 37.02
CA LYS A 445 -5.03 -6.40 38.37
C LYS A 445 -3.67 -5.92 38.91
N GLU A 446 -2.91 -5.13 38.16
CA GLU A 446 -1.66 -4.53 38.65
C GLU A 446 -1.92 -3.05 39.04
N TYR A 447 -2.48 -2.82 40.22
CA TYR A 447 -2.84 -1.48 40.68
C TYR A 447 -1.61 -0.62 40.97
N VAL A 448 -1.50 0.48 40.20
CA VAL A 448 -0.49 1.55 40.38
C VAL A 448 -0.95 2.59 41.38
N LEU A 449 -2.26 2.87 41.47
CA LEU A 449 -2.89 3.69 42.52
C LEU A 449 -3.86 2.82 43.31
N LYS A 450 -3.85 2.98 44.63
CA LYS A 450 -4.55 2.10 45.58
C LYS A 450 -5.33 2.92 46.59
N GLY A 451 -6.54 3.40 46.23
CA GLY A 451 -7.42 4.15 47.10
C GLY A 451 -6.93 5.57 47.42
N VAL A 452 -6.30 6.23 46.43
CA VAL A 452 -5.74 7.58 46.64
C VAL A 452 -6.88 8.61 46.71
N SER A 453 -6.90 9.39 47.82
CA SER A 453 -7.82 10.51 48.00
C SER A 453 -7.03 11.80 48.29
N ILE A 454 -7.25 12.83 47.44
CA ILE A 454 -6.58 14.14 47.51
C ILE A 454 -7.60 15.25 47.24
N ASP A 455 -7.55 16.31 48.04
CA ASP A 455 -8.37 17.51 47.89
C ASP A 455 -7.45 18.71 47.71
N ILE A 456 -7.60 19.42 46.57
CA ILE A 456 -6.83 20.62 46.18
C ILE A 456 -7.80 21.74 45.94
N LYS A 457 -7.65 22.85 46.70
CA LYS A 457 -8.53 24.02 46.55
C LYS A 457 -8.09 24.93 45.41
N ALA A 458 -9.04 25.65 44.85
CA ALA A 458 -8.80 26.64 43.80
C ALA A 458 -7.66 27.60 44.18
N GLY A 459 -6.73 27.82 43.28
CA GLY A 459 -5.60 28.72 43.45
C GLY A 459 -4.44 28.19 44.33
N GLN A 460 -4.53 26.96 44.87
CA GLN A 460 -3.44 26.36 45.63
C GLN A 460 -2.27 25.94 44.76
N PHE A 461 -1.08 26.14 45.27
CA PHE A 461 0.15 25.55 44.75
C PHE A 461 0.49 24.27 45.50
N VAL A 462 0.43 23.14 44.80
CA VAL A 462 0.54 21.81 45.41
C VAL A 462 1.71 21.02 44.83
N GLY A 463 2.48 20.37 45.74
CA GLY A 463 3.56 19.45 45.37
C GLY A 463 3.12 17.99 45.47
N LEU A 464 3.40 17.19 44.42
CA LEU A 464 3.35 15.74 44.45
C LEU A 464 4.77 15.16 44.58
N VAL A 465 5.10 14.52 45.70
CA VAL A 465 6.42 14.01 46.01
C VAL A 465 6.38 12.49 46.25
N GLY A 466 7.46 11.79 45.96
CA GLY A 466 7.58 10.34 46.19
C GLY A 466 8.65 9.71 45.32
N HIS A 467 8.99 8.49 45.59
CA HIS A 467 9.96 7.73 44.79
C HIS A 467 9.50 7.49 43.36
N THR A 468 10.44 7.16 42.46
CA THR A 468 10.09 6.72 41.10
C THR A 468 9.22 5.48 41.20
N GLY A 469 8.12 5.45 40.43
CA GLY A 469 7.12 4.37 40.48
C GLY A 469 6.06 4.51 41.59
N SER A 470 6.03 5.61 42.37
CA SER A 470 5.02 5.83 43.42
C SER A 470 3.63 6.19 42.91
N GLY A 471 3.43 6.45 41.60
CA GLY A 471 2.13 6.75 41.00
C GLY A 471 1.89 8.23 40.65
N LYS A 472 2.88 9.13 40.83
CA LYS A 472 2.74 10.58 40.53
C LYS A 472 2.31 10.87 39.10
N SER A 473 3.03 10.32 38.12
CA SER A 473 2.71 10.49 36.69
C SER A 473 1.36 9.87 36.31
N SER A 474 0.98 8.76 36.97
CA SER A 474 -0.33 8.14 36.78
C SER A 474 -1.47 9.03 37.27
N MET A 475 -1.30 9.75 38.37
CA MET A 475 -2.27 10.75 38.81
C MET A 475 -2.43 11.88 37.79
N MET A 476 -1.32 12.40 37.24
CA MET A 476 -1.38 13.39 36.15
C MET A 476 -2.11 12.86 34.92
N ASN A 477 -1.76 11.66 34.48
CA ASN A 477 -2.37 11.05 33.31
C ASN A 477 -3.89 10.89 33.47
N LEU A 478 -4.35 10.59 34.67
CA LEU A 478 -5.78 10.54 35.00
C LEU A 478 -6.42 11.93 35.04
N LEU A 479 -5.76 12.92 35.65
CA LEU A 479 -6.26 14.28 35.67
C LEU A 479 -6.33 14.91 34.28
N LEU A 480 -5.39 14.60 33.39
CA LEU A 480 -5.41 15.02 31.99
C LEU A 480 -6.36 14.18 31.12
N ARG A 481 -6.97 13.16 31.70
CA ARG A 481 -7.80 12.18 30.99
C ARG A 481 -7.11 11.56 29.79
N PHE A 482 -5.81 11.29 29.91
CA PHE A 482 -5.08 10.44 28.96
C PHE A 482 -5.53 8.99 29.11
N TYR A 483 -5.90 8.62 30.32
CA TYR A 483 -6.57 7.38 30.70
C TYR A 483 -7.88 7.70 31.41
N ASP A 484 -8.90 6.90 31.18
CA ASP A 484 -10.18 6.97 31.87
C ASP A 484 -10.26 5.86 32.93
N LEU A 485 -10.93 6.13 34.05
CA LEU A 485 -11.25 5.13 35.06
C LEU A 485 -12.36 4.22 34.51
N THR A 486 -12.03 2.94 34.27
CA THR A 486 -12.96 1.98 33.64
C THR A 486 -13.61 1.00 34.59
N ASP A 487 -13.04 0.82 35.77
CA ASP A 487 -13.62 -0.04 36.81
C ASP A 487 -14.65 0.74 37.67
N PRO A 488 -15.84 0.23 37.89
CA PRO A 488 -16.84 0.86 38.76
C PRO A 488 -16.33 1.13 40.19
N LEU A 489 -15.35 0.40 40.66
CA LEU A 489 -14.74 0.57 41.99
C LEU A 489 -13.58 1.59 42.00
N SER A 490 -13.23 2.15 40.84
CA SER A 490 -12.03 3.00 40.64
C SER A 490 -12.14 4.38 41.31
N GLY A 491 -13.21 4.72 41.95
CA GLY A 491 -13.46 6.07 42.49
C GLY A 491 -13.83 7.08 41.41
N LYS A 492 -13.71 8.38 41.74
CA LYS A 492 -13.99 9.47 40.77
C LYS A 492 -13.06 10.65 40.95
N ILE A 493 -12.82 11.39 39.88
CA ILE A 493 -12.10 12.66 39.87
C ILE A 493 -13.08 13.75 39.50
N THR A 494 -13.13 14.81 40.34
CA THR A 494 -13.99 15.95 40.07
C THR A 494 -13.19 17.24 39.97
N VAL A 495 -13.65 18.13 39.10
CA VAL A 495 -13.17 19.53 39.00
C VAL A 495 -14.37 20.45 39.22
N ASP A 496 -14.27 21.35 40.20
CA ASP A 496 -15.35 22.23 40.67
C ASP A 496 -16.64 21.46 40.98
N GLY A 497 -16.52 20.23 41.54
CA GLY A 497 -17.61 19.34 41.85
C GLY A 497 -18.19 18.53 40.68
N MET A 498 -17.79 18.82 39.46
CA MET A 498 -18.21 18.09 38.26
C MET A 498 -17.28 16.88 38.02
N ASP A 499 -17.89 15.72 37.75
CA ASP A 499 -17.13 14.52 37.39
C ASP A 499 -16.52 14.70 35.99
N ILE A 500 -15.17 14.61 35.93
CA ILE A 500 -14.45 14.81 34.68
C ILE A 500 -14.82 13.77 33.60
N ALA A 501 -15.26 12.57 34.01
CA ALA A 501 -15.66 11.52 33.08
C ALA A 501 -16.87 11.90 32.23
N GLN A 502 -17.74 12.79 32.72
CA GLN A 502 -18.97 13.23 32.07
C GLN A 502 -18.76 14.40 31.10
N ILE A 503 -17.60 15.04 31.13
CA ILE A 503 -17.29 16.21 30.29
C ILE A 503 -16.56 15.74 29.02
N PRO A 504 -16.93 16.21 27.79
CA PRO A 504 -16.14 15.90 26.59
C PRO A 504 -14.67 16.28 26.77
N LYS A 505 -13.75 15.41 26.34
CA LYS A 505 -12.31 15.57 26.62
C LYS A 505 -11.74 16.89 26.11
N ARG A 506 -12.15 17.32 24.93
CA ARG A 506 -11.71 18.60 24.34
C ARG A 506 -12.13 19.78 25.20
N THR A 507 -13.37 19.84 25.59
CA THR A 507 -13.89 20.88 26.48
C THR A 507 -13.20 20.86 27.84
N TYR A 508 -13.01 19.67 28.41
CA TYR A 508 -12.33 19.48 29.67
C TYR A 508 -10.90 20.05 29.68
N ARG A 509 -10.14 19.74 28.63
CA ARG A 509 -8.72 20.14 28.51
C ARG A 509 -8.52 21.62 28.10
N GLU A 510 -9.57 22.34 27.69
CA GLU A 510 -9.46 23.74 27.23
C GLU A 510 -8.92 24.68 28.32
N HIS A 511 -9.18 24.35 29.58
CA HIS A 511 -8.77 25.15 30.74
C HIS A 511 -7.68 24.51 31.59
N ILE A 512 -6.98 23.50 31.03
CA ILE A 512 -5.87 22.81 31.69
C ILE A 512 -4.59 23.07 30.90
N GLY A 513 -3.56 23.55 31.57
CA GLY A 513 -2.23 23.71 31.02
C GLY A 513 -1.28 22.61 31.49
N ILE A 514 -0.36 22.19 30.63
CA ILE A 514 0.70 21.24 30.96
C ILE A 514 2.06 21.78 30.56
N VAL A 515 3.03 21.61 31.45
CA VAL A 515 4.46 21.83 31.18
C VAL A 515 5.17 20.51 31.45
N LEU A 516 5.72 19.92 30.37
CA LEU A 516 6.39 18.61 30.42
C LEU A 516 7.84 18.76 30.87
N GLN A 517 8.42 17.70 31.42
CA GLN A 517 9.83 17.59 31.81
C GLN A 517 10.74 17.89 30.63
N GLU A 518 10.49 17.32 29.44
CA GLU A 518 11.14 17.63 28.19
C GLU A 518 10.20 18.43 27.31
N PRO A 519 10.37 19.76 27.19
CA PRO A 519 9.50 20.60 26.38
C PRO A 519 9.54 20.26 24.89
N ILE A 520 8.39 19.98 24.30
CA ILE A 520 8.27 19.69 22.88
C ILE A 520 8.23 20.99 22.08
N MET A 521 9.17 21.12 21.12
CA MET A 521 9.22 22.22 20.17
C MET A 521 8.82 21.75 18.79
N ILE A 522 7.91 22.49 18.14
CA ILE A 522 7.54 22.30 16.74
C ILE A 522 8.41 23.20 15.85
N ARG A 523 8.60 22.78 14.59
CA ARG A 523 9.27 23.62 13.60
C ARG A 523 8.44 24.88 13.33
N GLY A 524 9.04 26.04 13.43
CA GLY A 524 8.42 27.35 13.26
C GLY A 524 9.19 28.39 14.04
N THR A 525 8.62 29.56 14.30
CA THR A 525 9.23 30.61 15.10
C THR A 525 9.00 30.36 16.60
N ILE A 526 9.74 31.09 17.46
CA ILE A 526 9.48 31.13 18.90
C ILE A 526 8.03 31.57 19.14
N ALA A 527 7.57 32.61 18.45
CA ALA A 527 6.19 33.10 18.55
C ALA A 527 5.17 32.02 18.18
N ASP A 528 5.38 31.24 17.12
CA ASP A 528 4.50 30.14 16.74
C ASP A 528 4.43 29.06 17.82
N ASN A 529 5.58 28.74 18.44
CA ASN A 529 5.65 27.79 19.54
C ASN A 529 4.96 28.28 20.82
N ILE A 530 4.95 29.58 21.09
CA ILE A 530 4.23 30.16 22.24
C ILE A 530 2.73 30.23 21.96
N ARG A 531 2.30 30.69 20.76
CA ARG A 531 0.88 30.69 20.36
C ARG A 531 0.28 29.30 20.36
N PHE A 532 1.00 28.35 19.86
CA PHE A 532 0.60 26.92 19.73
C PHE A 532 -0.85 26.74 19.29
N GLY A 533 -1.27 27.46 18.25
CA GLY A 533 -2.60 27.37 17.67
C GLY A 533 -3.69 28.22 18.34
N LYS A 534 -3.39 29.01 19.38
CA LYS A 534 -4.34 29.96 19.93
C LYS A 534 -4.50 31.16 19.00
N GLU A 535 -5.69 31.32 18.44
CA GLU A 535 -6.02 32.45 17.56
C GLU A 535 -6.11 33.79 18.32
N GLY A 536 -5.79 34.90 17.65
CA GLY A 536 -5.95 36.25 18.20
C GLY A 536 -4.84 36.70 19.14
N VAL A 537 -3.76 35.93 19.33
CA VAL A 537 -2.61 36.34 20.15
C VAL A 537 -1.63 37.16 19.31
N SER A 538 -1.42 38.45 19.70
CA SER A 538 -0.46 39.33 19.01
C SER A 538 0.98 39.12 19.49
N ASP A 539 1.95 39.62 18.72
CA ASP A 539 3.37 39.59 19.08
C ASP A 539 3.66 40.39 20.35
N GLU A 540 2.93 41.49 20.53
CA GLU A 540 3.03 42.36 21.72
C GLU A 540 2.63 41.60 22.99
N GLN A 541 1.56 40.83 22.95
CA GLN A 541 1.12 39.99 24.08
C GLN A 541 2.15 38.94 24.43
N ILE A 542 2.79 38.31 23.43
CA ILE A 542 3.86 37.35 23.67
C ILE A 542 5.06 37.99 24.33
N ILE A 543 5.44 39.19 23.89
CA ILE A 543 6.56 39.94 24.46
C ILE A 543 6.24 40.39 25.90
N GLU A 544 5.00 40.79 26.17
CA GLU A 544 4.53 41.16 27.51
C GLU A 544 4.64 40.00 28.49
N VAL A 545 4.11 38.83 28.13
CA VAL A 545 4.23 37.62 28.94
C VAL A 545 5.69 37.23 29.18
N LEU A 546 6.52 37.27 28.14
CA LEU A 546 7.96 36.99 28.28
C LEU A 546 8.68 37.99 29.22
N LYS A 547 8.28 39.27 29.21
CA LYS A 547 8.82 40.29 30.12
C LYS A 547 8.37 40.02 31.57
N GLU A 548 7.09 39.75 31.78
CA GLU A 548 6.54 39.42 33.11
C GLU A 548 7.24 38.22 33.73
N MET A 549 7.52 37.19 32.95
CA MET A 549 8.25 36.03 33.36
C MET A 549 9.76 36.21 33.58
N GLY A 550 10.33 37.36 33.15
CA GLY A 550 11.79 37.59 33.12
C GLY A 550 12.49 36.85 31.96
N GLY A 551 11.78 36.04 31.19
CA GLY A 551 12.31 35.23 30.08
C GLY A 551 12.70 36.02 28.85
N TYR A 552 12.20 37.28 28.71
CA TYR A 552 12.51 38.12 27.57
C TYR A 552 14.01 38.42 27.38
N ARG A 553 14.79 38.43 28.48
CA ARG A 553 16.26 38.58 28.44
C ARG A 553 16.94 37.49 27.62
N ILE A 554 16.45 36.26 27.71
CA ILE A 554 17.00 35.10 26.98
C ILE A 554 16.56 35.19 25.51
N ILE A 555 15.30 35.49 25.24
CA ILE A 555 14.76 35.54 23.87
C ILE A 555 15.39 36.70 23.08
N LYS A 556 15.70 37.82 23.76
CA LYS A 556 16.36 38.99 23.14
C LYS A 556 17.80 38.68 22.66
N LYS A 557 18.44 37.63 23.17
CA LYS A 557 19.78 37.19 22.70
C LYS A 557 19.75 36.65 21.27
N PHE A 558 18.60 36.17 20.80
CA PHE A 558 18.45 35.67 19.42
C PHE A 558 18.40 36.81 18.41
N PRO A 559 19.09 36.71 17.25
CA PRO A 559 19.14 37.78 16.24
C PRO A 559 17.76 38.27 15.77
N ASN A 560 16.79 37.34 15.66
CA ASN A 560 15.43 37.62 15.20
C ASN A 560 14.41 37.73 16.36
N GLY A 561 14.85 37.75 17.63
CA GLY A 561 13.97 37.79 18.79
C GLY A 561 12.91 36.67 18.78
N ILE A 562 11.63 37.03 18.95
CA ILE A 562 10.51 36.04 18.94
C ILE A 562 10.27 35.40 17.57
N ASN A 563 10.80 36.03 16.48
CA ASN A 563 10.72 35.47 15.12
C ASN A 563 11.91 34.56 14.78
N GLN A 564 12.75 34.23 15.75
CA GLN A 564 13.82 33.25 15.57
C GLN A 564 13.23 31.89 15.24
N GLU A 565 13.75 31.28 14.17
CA GLU A 565 13.32 29.90 13.77
C GLU A 565 13.86 28.85 14.73
N ILE A 566 12.97 27.97 15.12
CA ILE A 566 13.24 26.76 15.90
C ILE A 566 13.34 25.57 14.93
N SER A 567 14.46 24.85 14.99
CA SER A 567 14.66 23.61 14.24
C SER A 567 13.80 22.47 14.81
N ARG A 568 13.72 21.37 14.09
CA ARG A 568 12.97 20.18 14.55
C ARG A 568 13.43 19.76 15.95
N ASN A 569 12.48 19.59 16.87
CA ASN A 569 12.70 19.27 18.29
C ASN A 569 13.55 20.30 19.06
N GLY A 570 13.74 21.51 18.51
CA GLY A 570 14.51 22.56 19.18
C GLY A 570 15.99 22.21 19.43
N VAL A 571 16.64 21.48 18.50
CA VAL A 571 18.06 21.10 18.66
C VAL A 571 18.98 22.32 18.76
N ASN A 572 18.56 23.45 18.20
CA ASN A 572 19.28 24.72 18.24
C ASN A 572 18.99 25.58 19.50
N MET A 573 18.37 25.00 20.53
CA MET A 573 18.00 25.70 21.75
C MET A 573 18.48 24.92 23.00
N SER A 574 18.86 25.64 24.03
CA SER A 574 19.17 25.05 25.35
C SER A 574 17.92 24.52 26.06
N ALA A 575 18.10 23.67 27.04
CA ALA A 575 17.01 23.13 27.86
C ALA A 575 16.21 24.24 28.56
N GLY A 576 16.90 25.27 29.13
CA GLY A 576 16.25 26.39 29.78
C GLY A 576 15.45 27.27 28.84
N GLU A 577 15.97 27.55 27.63
CA GLU A 577 15.23 28.29 26.59
C GLU A 577 13.94 27.59 26.21
N LYS A 578 13.98 26.28 25.98
CA LYS A 578 12.79 25.45 25.71
C LYS A 578 11.77 25.53 26.84
N GLN A 579 12.27 25.48 28.08
CA GLN A 579 11.42 25.54 29.29
C GLN A 579 10.67 26.89 29.39
N ILE A 580 11.38 28.01 29.15
CA ILE A 580 10.77 29.33 29.16
C ILE A 580 9.69 29.44 28.07
N ILE A 581 9.94 28.96 26.87
CA ILE A 581 8.93 28.93 25.78
C ILE A 581 7.72 28.09 26.18
N SER A 582 7.94 26.92 26.82
CA SER A 582 6.86 26.06 27.29
C SER A 582 6.01 26.70 28.39
N LEU A 583 6.66 27.41 29.33
CA LEU A 583 5.96 28.19 30.37
C LEU A 583 5.18 29.36 29.75
N ALA A 584 5.78 30.12 28.82
CA ALA A 584 5.10 31.20 28.11
C ALA A 584 3.86 30.66 27.33
N ARG A 585 4.01 29.52 26.67
CA ARG A 585 2.89 28.80 26.02
C ARG A 585 1.77 28.53 27.03
N ALA A 586 2.10 27.97 28.19
CA ALA A 586 1.10 27.67 29.22
C ALA A 586 0.39 28.92 29.71
N ILE A 587 1.10 30.05 29.93
CA ILE A 587 0.51 31.31 30.41
C ILE A 587 -0.40 31.94 29.36
N ILE A 588 0.03 31.96 28.08
CA ILE A 588 -0.76 32.56 26.97
C ILE A 588 -2.11 31.85 26.83
N HIS A 589 -2.17 30.54 27.11
CA HIS A 589 -3.44 29.79 27.07
C HIS A 589 -4.35 30.05 28.24
N ASP A 590 -3.88 30.71 29.29
CA ASP A 590 -4.61 31.08 30.52
C ASP A 590 -5.41 29.92 31.14
N PRO A 591 -4.74 28.83 31.53
CA PRO A 591 -5.41 27.69 32.16
C PRO A 591 -5.87 28.03 33.59
N ALA A 592 -6.96 27.39 34.04
CA ALA A 592 -7.39 27.42 35.43
C ALA A 592 -6.58 26.46 36.30
N ILE A 593 -6.17 25.34 35.71
CA ILE A 593 -5.36 24.31 36.34
C ILE A 593 -4.07 24.16 35.54
N LEU A 594 -2.92 24.31 36.20
CA LEU A 594 -1.60 24.13 35.58
C LEU A 594 -0.91 22.91 36.20
N ILE A 595 -0.50 21.99 35.32
CA ILE A 595 0.22 20.78 35.73
C ILE A 595 1.64 20.88 35.22
N MET A 596 2.60 20.63 36.09
CA MET A 596 4.03 20.71 35.75
C MET A 596 4.77 19.46 36.16
N ASP A 597 5.52 18.86 35.22
CA ASP A 597 6.40 17.73 35.46
C ASP A 597 7.84 18.23 35.43
N GLU A 598 8.52 18.25 36.55
CA GLU A 598 9.92 18.64 36.79
C GLU A 598 10.51 19.73 35.87
N ALA A 599 10.20 21.00 36.14
CA ALA A 599 10.58 22.13 35.26
C ALA A 599 12.08 22.52 35.29
N THR A 600 12.95 21.90 36.12
CA THR A 600 14.32 22.41 36.39
C THR A 600 15.44 21.39 36.24
N SER A 601 15.21 20.20 35.67
CA SER A 601 16.26 19.22 35.42
C SER A 601 17.13 19.62 34.22
N HIS A 602 18.45 19.51 34.35
CA HIS A 602 19.46 19.76 33.28
C HIS A 602 19.56 21.21 32.78
N ILE A 603 19.23 22.21 33.64
CA ILE A 603 19.34 23.63 33.32
C ILE A 603 20.61 24.21 33.98
N ASP A 604 21.31 25.11 33.30
CA ASP A 604 22.44 25.85 33.82
C ASP A 604 22.00 26.87 34.90
N THR A 605 22.89 27.19 35.84
CA THR A 605 22.58 27.96 37.06
C THR A 605 22.01 29.35 36.75
N GLU A 606 22.47 30.04 35.67
CA GLU A 606 21.97 31.35 35.30
C GLU A 606 20.53 31.31 34.82
N THR A 607 20.21 30.30 34.00
CA THR A 607 18.87 30.09 33.45
C THR A 607 17.92 29.50 34.49
N GLU A 608 18.40 28.72 35.48
CA GLU A 608 17.58 28.11 36.55
C GLU A 608 16.85 29.22 37.37
N GLU A 609 17.50 30.33 37.67
CA GLU A 609 16.89 31.44 38.43
C GLU A 609 15.74 32.08 37.63
N ILE A 610 15.95 32.29 36.30
CA ILE A 610 14.93 32.86 35.41
C ILE A 610 13.74 31.87 35.28
N VAL A 611 14.00 30.58 35.15
CA VAL A 611 12.96 29.57 35.09
C VAL A 611 12.16 29.53 36.40
N LYS A 612 12.82 29.62 37.55
CA LYS A 612 12.16 29.70 38.86
C LYS A 612 11.30 30.95 39.00
N GLN A 613 11.75 32.11 38.56
CA GLN A 613 10.96 33.32 38.51
C GLN A 613 9.75 33.17 37.60
N SER A 614 9.96 32.57 36.40
CA SER A 614 8.89 32.28 35.42
C SER A 614 7.85 31.34 35.99
N LEU A 615 8.25 30.34 36.77
CA LEU A 615 7.34 29.41 37.47
C LEU A 615 6.45 30.15 38.47
N ASN A 616 7.02 31.03 39.27
CA ASN A 616 6.26 31.81 40.26
C ASN A 616 5.19 32.72 39.58
N VAL A 617 5.49 33.27 38.42
CA VAL A 617 4.54 34.04 37.61
C VAL A 617 3.43 33.10 37.05
N ALA A 618 3.82 31.94 36.55
CA ALA A 618 2.90 30.98 35.97
C ALA A 618 1.88 30.40 37.01
N CYS A 619 2.29 30.30 38.28
CA CYS A 619 1.43 29.81 39.36
C CYS A 619 0.41 30.82 39.83
N LYS A 620 0.62 32.12 39.67
CA LYS A 620 -0.29 33.14 40.20
C LYS A 620 -1.71 33.02 39.62
N GLY A 621 -2.70 32.99 40.55
CA GLY A 621 -4.11 32.95 40.18
C GLY A 621 -4.59 31.65 39.54
N ARG A 622 -3.80 30.57 39.62
CA ARG A 622 -4.09 29.23 39.05
C ARG A 622 -3.90 28.16 40.10
N THR A 623 -4.71 27.11 40.00
CA THR A 623 -4.41 25.88 40.74
C THR A 623 -3.25 25.17 40.10
N THR A 624 -2.16 25.04 40.81
CA THR A 624 -0.90 24.50 40.26
C THR A 624 -0.54 23.19 40.95
N ILE A 625 -0.28 22.16 40.15
CA ILE A 625 0.14 20.84 40.62
C ILE A 625 1.51 20.55 40.04
N VAL A 626 2.53 20.41 40.89
CA VAL A 626 3.92 20.15 40.49
C VAL A 626 4.33 18.75 40.90
N ILE A 627 4.77 17.95 39.95
CA ILE A 627 5.51 16.73 40.24
C ILE A 627 6.94 17.10 40.50
N ALA A 628 7.38 16.93 41.74
CA ALA A 628 8.69 17.31 42.16
C ALA A 628 9.65 16.10 42.20
N HIS A 629 10.67 16.14 41.37
CA HIS A 629 11.86 15.29 41.53
C HIS A 629 12.94 16.03 42.34
N ARG A 630 12.96 17.38 42.27
CA ARG A 630 13.76 18.21 43.19
C ARG A 630 12.83 18.86 44.21
N LEU A 631 13.06 18.63 45.49
CA LEU A 631 12.21 19.15 46.56
C LEU A 631 12.25 20.68 46.65
N SER A 632 13.33 21.31 46.17
CA SER A 632 13.44 22.79 46.12
C SER A 632 12.34 23.50 45.32
N THR A 633 11.69 22.78 44.42
CA THR A 633 10.57 23.34 43.62
C THR A 633 9.27 23.41 44.37
N VAL A 634 9.12 22.67 45.49
CA VAL A 634 7.89 22.57 46.27
C VAL A 634 8.05 23.04 47.72
N PHE A 635 9.16 23.68 48.06
CA PHE A 635 9.36 24.21 49.41
C PHE A 635 8.31 25.24 49.80
N ASP A 636 7.89 26.07 48.84
CA ASP A 636 6.91 27.15 49.01
C ASP A 636 5.50 26.69 48.67
N ALA A 637 5.25 25.36 48.50
CA ALA A 637 3.95 24.83 48.20
C ALA A 637 3.01 24.96 49.42
N ASP A 638 1.76 25.38 49.15
CA ASP A 638 0.69 25.47 50.18
C ASP A 638 0.43 24.11 50.79
N LYS A 639 0.60 23.03 50.00
CA LYS A 639 0.42 21.66 50.41
C LYS A 639 1.26 20.69 49.59
N ILE A 640 1.85 19.73 50.26
CA ILE A 640 2.61 18.64 49.64
C ILE A 640 1.91 17.32 49.94
N PHE A 641 1.65 16.53 48.92
CA PHE A 641 1.19 15.15 49.02
C PHE A 641 2.30 14.18 48.74
N VAL A 642 2.54 13.25 49.62
CA VAL A 642 3.58 12.22 49.50
C VAL A 642 2.93 10.90 49.09
N LEU A 643 3.40 10.41 47.97
CA LEU A 643 2.99 9.11 47.44
C LEU A 643 4.08 8.07 47.63
N ASP A 644 3.72 6.90 48.11
CA ASP A 644 4.60 5.74 48.22
C ASP A 644 3.85 4.47 47.83
N HIS A 645 4.42 3.68 46.91
CA HIS A 645 3.85 2.42 46.41
C HIS A 645 2.36 2.48 45.99
N GLY A 646 1.93 3.63 45.42
CA GLY A 646 0.55 3.86 44.98
C GLY A 646 -0.42 4.29 46.07
N LEU A 647 0.04 4.59 47.26
CA LEU A 647 -0.73 5.09 48.40
C LEU A 647 -0.35 6.54 48.74
N LYS A 648 -1.29 7.34 49.18
CA LYS A 648 -1.00 8.64 49.81
C LYS A 648 -0.61 8.37 51.30
N VAL A 649 0.67 8.60 51.62
CA VAL A 649 1.21 8.29 52.94
C VAL A 649 1.29 9.50 53.88
N GLU A 650 1.55 10.70 53.31
CA GLU A 650 1.72 11.94 54.09
C GLU A 650 1.08 13.12 53.34
N GLU A 651 0.63 14.13 54.10
CA GLU A 651 0.24 15.43 53.51
C GLU A 651 0.49 16.54 54.56
N GLY A 652 0.96 17.70 54.05
CA GLY A 652 1.24 18.87 54.88
C GLY A 652 2.12 19.87 54.15
N THR A 653 2.57 20.93 54.86
CA THR A 653 3.58 21.87 54.39
C THR A 653 4.99 21.26 54.50
N HIS A 654 5.93 21.87 53.83
CA HIS A 654 7.35 21.46 53.91
C HIS A 654 7.83 21.34 55.38
N GLN A 655 7.53 22.35 56.21
CA GLN A 655 7.96 22.40 57.61
C GLN A 655 7.31 21.31 58.44
N GLU A 656 6.04 21.03 58.26
CA GLU A 656 5.30 19.98 58.97
C GLU A 656 5.84 18.60 58.59
N LEU A 657 6.06 18.33 57.31
CA LEU A 657 6.51 17.03 56.82
C LEU A 657 7.96 16.75 57.23
N VAL A 658 8.84 17.75 57.31
CA VAL A 658 10.18 17.59 57.83
C VAL A 658 10.17 17.22 59.33
N LYS A 659 9.28 17.86 60.13
CA LYS A 659 9.10 17.56 61.55
C LYS A 659 8.50 16.18 61.77
N LEU A 660 7.63 15.70 60.88
CA LEU A 660 6.98 14.40 60.96
C LEU A 660 7.99 13.25 60.87
N ASN A 661 9.19 13.52 60.32
CA ASN A 661 10.30 12.58 60.15
C ASN A 661 9.94 11.30 59.41
N GLY A 662 9.02 11.37 58.48
CA GLY A 662 8.51 10.26 57.66
C GLY A 662 9.20 10.12 56.32
N VAL A 663 8.46 9.67 55.32
CA VAL A 663 8.92 9.40 53.96
C VAL A 663 9.49 10.69 53.32
N TYR A 664 8.75 11.82 53.47
CA TYR A 664 9.20 13.11 52.96
C TYR A 664 10.56 13.54 53.55
N ALA A 665 10.69 13.46 54.85
CA ALA A 665 11.94 13.84 55.54
C ALA A 665 13.13 12.97 55.12
N ASN A 666 12.91 11.69 54.82
CA ASN A 666 13.93 10.81 54.29
C ASN A 666 14.38 11.20 52.88
N ILE A 667 13.43 11.50 51.98
CA ILE A 667 13.73 11.99 50.62
C ILE A 667 14.49 13.31 50.71
N TYR A 668 14.07 14.24 51.58
CA TYR A 668 14.72 15.52 51.80
C TYR A 668 16.18 15.37 52.26
N ARG A 669 16.44 14.56 53.30
CA ARG A 669 17.79 14.30 53.77
C ARG A 669 18.70 13.70 52.73
N SER A 670 18.18 12.75 51.95
CA SER A 670 18.93 12.13 50.85
C SER A 670 19.34 13.15 49.78
N GLN A 671 18.43 14.10 49.42
CA GLN A 671 18.73 15.14 48.46
C GLN A 671 19.74 16.18 49.00
N VAL A 672 19.59 16.59 50.27
CA VAL A 672 20.51 17.55 50.91
C VAL A 672 21.91 16.94 51.08
N ALA A 673 22.01 15.68 51.50
CA ALA A 673 23.29 14.96 51.62
C ALA A 673 24.02 14.87 50.26
N ASN A 674 23.30 14.58 49.18
CA ASN A 674 23.89 14.54 47.83
C ASN A 674 24.42 15.92 47.39
N ILE A 675 23.70 17.04 47.70
CA ILE A 675 24.15 18.40 47.39
C ILE A 675 25.42 18.79 48.19
N GLN A 676 25.50 18.39 49.46
CA GLN A 676 26.70 18.63 50.30
C GLN A 676 27.92 17.84 49.85
N ASN A 677 27.72 16.55 49.43
CA ASN A 677 28.79 15.73 48.89
C ASN A 677 29.31 16.26 47.55
N LEU A 678 28.48 16.76 46.67
CA LEU A 678 28.90 17.40 45.41
C LEU A 678 29.72 18.67 45.66
N LYS A 679 29.30 19.54 46.59
CA LYS A 679 30.05 20.75 46.96
C LYS A 679 31.39 20.45 47.65
N THR A 680 31.58 19.27 48.25
CA THR A 680 32.87 18.83 48.83
C THR A 680 33.79 18.22 47.80
N LEU A 681 33.27 17.67 46.68
CA LEU A 681 34.04 17.16 45.55
C LEU A 681 34.53 18.24 44.57
N GLU A 682 33.88 19.41 44.57
CA GLU A 682 34.28 20.61 43.78
C GLU A 682 35.30 21.54 44.50
N LYS A 683 35.63 21.26 45.76
CA LYS A 683 36.73 21.89 46.50
C LYS A 683 37.95 20.98 46.48
#